data_c070616ad1d27dea83fba75a4d9e63da
#
_entry.id   c070616ad1d27dea83fba75a4d9e63da
#
_cell.length_a   1.000
_cell.length_b   1.000
_cell.length_c   1.000
_cell.angle_alpha   90.00
_cell.angle_beta   90.00
_cell.angle_gamma   90.00
#
_symmetry.space_group_name_H-M   'P 1'
#
loop_
_entity.id
_entity.type
_entity.pdbx_description
1 polymer ?
#
loop_
_entity_poly.entity_id
_entity_poly.type
_entity_poly.pdbx_seq_one_letter_code
_entity_poly.pdbx_strand_id
1 'polypeptide(L)'
;MGESDLLGLRFAVERFSFEAPEIHARVDREGRVNWLEFFTQALAGESTAASAPAQTSSKPAAKPAVKPKAVARSAPPAEAAKTPPPAEVPPRVPTWSLAGATVSGGAVHWYDESHGAPFNARIDSIDFDARDVSSQAGEKGRFDVAWRIAAGDWLKVERFAVRQGEIDLGGRALTLNDVEVKGAQLLFRRLPDGSIDWIKPPSLRVAEAAQDVPGTPWSVRIAKYSGEGIGLRFEDKSLRTPAVQTIEGLGFTMENLSTAPGEKASLSTQFKLNRKGGVALKGWASIQPLRAEIVVDAKALELLPLQPYFGEHLNVDVTRGLVSVGGKVQVEDLAKVVGKAPELAFGFDGDVTVGDFQAVDKLTSADFLRWKSFHFGKIDVRTAPLAVSVGEIALADFFARVIVSPQGQLNLLQIVRRDEEKPSEVVSPEAPAAAQASVPEGKAVAPLAPEHAPVLPLKIGKITLQGGNVRFTDNFIKPNYSANLRQISGRISGLSSEPGSVANLELRGSYDNVAPLNVVARINPLAAKPYLDLQADVKGIEMTSFTSYSGKYAGYAIDKGKLSLFVNYKIENDLLAAENRLFIDQLTFGDAVESPEATKLPVTLAVSLLKNRNGEIDLNLPISGSLNDPEFSVGGLIVKVVVNLFVKAVASPFSLLGSVFGGGEELSHVGFAAGLARIDADAQKRLEAIAKAMQDRPAIKLEIEGFVDADQDREGLKQARMAQKVRAQKREDLTRKGVETGSIDSIEISDKEYPALLERVYRDEKFPKPRNMIGLVKSLPVEEMEKLILANSVIDDDDLRELGNQRAGAVRDWLAGREIAAERVFVLPARLEAGAKDGEGKDAAKGSGPRVVFGLK
;
A
#
# COMPACT_ATOMS: atom_id res chain seq x y z
N MET A 1 -0.30 -13.98 -67.44
CA MET A 1 -1.26 -14.90 -66.77
C MET A 1 -0.79 -16.29 -67.17
N GLY A 2 -0.59 -17.21 -66.23
CA GLY A 2 -0.28 -18.60 -66.51
C GLY A 2 -1.44 -19.33 -67.13
N GLU A 3 -1.25 -20.57 -67.59
CA GLU A 3 -2.28 -21.40 -68.15
C GLU A 3 -3.44 -21.63 -67.19
N SER A 4 -4.63 -21.07 -67.48
CA SER A 4 -5.84 -21.22 -66.66
C SER A 4 -6.80 -22.19 -67.35
N ASP A 5 -7.21 -23.24 -66.63
CA ASP A 5 -8.20 -24.24 -67.11
C ASP A 5 -9.59 -23.83 -66.62
N LEU A 6 -10.33 -23.16 -67.44
CA LEU A 6 -11.70 -22.71 -67.17
C LEU A 6 -12.69 -23.86 -66.95
N LEU A 7 -12.48 -24.99 -67.57
CA LEU A 7 -13.34 -26.18 -67.45
C LEU A 7 -13.04 -26.97 -66.16
N GLY A 8 -11.77 -26.96 -65.74
CA GLY A 8 -11.31 -27.50 -64.46
C GLY A 8 -11.41 -26.57 -63.28
N LEU A 9 -11.88 -25.34 -63.48
CA LEU A 9 -11.90 -24.23 -62.44
C LEU A 9 -10.54 -24.02 -61.82
N ARG A 10 -9.45 -24.04 -62.58
CA ARG A 10 -8.08 -23.82 -62.20
C ARG A 10 -7.56 -22.49 -62.72
N PHE A 11 -7.07 -21.62 -61.84
CA PHE A 11 -6.55 -20.32 -62.18
C PHE A 11 -5.08 -20.25 -61.78
N ALA A 12 -4.18 -19.95 -62.71
CA ALA A 12 -2.76 -19.77 -62.44
C ALA A 12 -2.33 -18.32 -62.71
N VAL A 13 -1.73 -17.69 -61.75
CA VAL A 13 -1.12 -16.37 -61.88
C VAL A 13 0.42 -16.54 -61.74
N GLU A 14 1.18 -16.13 -62.77
CA GLU A 14 2.64 -16.28 -62.71
C GLU A 14 3.26 -15.31 -61.72
N ARG A 15 3.12 -14.00 -61.98
CA ARG A 15 3.70 -12.98 -61.07
C ARG A 15 2.96 -11.64 -61.22
N PHE A 16 2.87 -10.92 -60.10
CA PHE A 16 2.61 -9.50 -60.10
C PHE A 16 3.59 -8.77 -59.19
N SER A 17 3.96 -7.54 -59.53
CA SER A 17 4.88 -6.71 -58.76
C SER A 17 4.34 -5.29 -58.71
N PHE A 18 4.41 -4.71 -57.52
CA PHE A 18 4.10 -3.30 -57.28
C PHE A 18 5.31 -2.59 -56.71
N GLU A 19 5.72 -1.49 -57.30
CA GLU A 19 6.80 -0.62 -56.78
C GLU A 19 6.18 0.64 -56.16
N ALA A 20 6.49 0.89 -54.91
CA ALA A 20 6.00 2.01 -54.13
C ALA A 20 4.48 2.27 -54.25
N PRO A 21 3.62 1.24 -54.12
CA PRO A 21 2.18 1.50 -54.18
C PRO A 21 1.73 2.30 -52.96
N GLU A 22 0.92 3.35 -53.21
CA GLU A 22 0.28 4.12 -52.12
C GLU A 22 -1.21 3.82 -52.10
N ILE A 23 -1.69 3.42 -50.90
CA ILE A 23 -3.14 3.13 -50.69
C ILE A 23 -3.64 4.12 -49.65
N HIS A 24 -4.69 4.86 -50.01
CA HIS A 24 -5.43 5.76 -49.11
C HIS A 24 -6.73 5.09 -48.69
N ALA A 25 -6.71 4.48 -47.51
CA ALA A 25 -7.86 3.84 -46.90
C ALA A 25 -8.58 4.84 -45.98
N ARG A 26 -9.83 5.12 -46.26
CA ARG A 26 -10.70 5.96 -45.42
C ARG A 26 -11.89 5.16 -44.94
N VAL A 27 -12.08 5.16 -43.64
CA VAL A 27 -13.28 4.61 -42.99
C VAL A 27 -14.18 5.78 -42.63
N ASP A 28 -15.39 5.78 -43.14
CA ASP A 28 -16.39 6.82 -42.82
C ASP A 28 -17.05 6.58 -41.46
N ARG A 29 -17.92 7.49 -41.03
CA ARG A 29 -18.63 7.41 -39.74
C ARG A 29 -19.55 6.19 -39.62
N GLU A 30 -19.95 5.60 -40.72
CA GLU A 30 -20.76 4.40 -40.82
C GLU A 30 -19.94 3.10 -40.81
N GLY A 31 -18.59 3.19 -40.76
CA GLY A 31 -17.67 2.06 -40.75
C GLY A 31 -17.41 1.45 -42.14
N ARG A 32 -17.70 2.17 -43.25
CA ARG A 32 -17.47 1.71 -44.62
C ARG A 32 -16.09 2.15 -45.09
N VAL A 33 -15.38 1.23 -45.76
CA VAL A 33 -14.03 1.48 -46.30
C VAL A 33 -14.13 1.85 -47.77
N ASN A 34 -13.58 3.02 -48.17
CA ASN A 34 -13.71 3.59 -49.51
C ASN A 34 -13.32 2.62 -50.65
N TRP A 35 -12.25 1.88 -50.55
CA TRP A 35 -11.79 0.97 -51.59
C TRP A 35 -12.51 -0.38 -51.57
N LEU A 36 -12.99 -0.86 -50.41
CA LEU A 36 -13.75 -2.10 -50.32
C LEU A 36 -15.14 -1.94 -50.97
N GLU A 37 -15.76 -0.78 -50.85
CA GLU A 37 -17.01 -0.41 -51.49
C GLU A 37 -16.83 -0.37 -53.01
N PHE A 38 -15.70 0.15 -53.49
CA PHE A 38 -15.38 0.15 -54.93
C PHE A 38 -15.29 -1.28 -55.50
N PHE A 39 -14.65 -2.19 -54.82
CA PHE A 39 -14.56 -3.60 -55.28
C PHE A 39 -15.90 -4.34 -55.19
N THR A 40 -16.71 -4.10 -54.17
CA THR A 40 -18.01 -4.70 -54.02
C THR A 40 -18.98 -4.18 -55.10
N GLN A 41 -18.93 -2.90 -55.44
CA GLN A 41 -19.72 -2.32 -56.55
C GLN A 41 -19.24 -2.82 -57.92
N ALA A 42 -17.95 -2.93 -58.13
CA ALA A 42 -17.38 -3.45 -59.37
C ALA A 42 -17.75 -4.93 -59.62
N LEU A 43 -17.80 -5.74 -58.56
CA LEU A 43 -18.25 -7.15 -58.64
C LEU A 43 -19.75 -7.29 -58.69
N ALA A 44 -20.53 -6.34 -58.20
CA ALA A 44 -22.00 -6.30 -58.31
C ALA A 44 -22.51 -5.76 -59.65
N GLY A 45 -21.63 -5.12 -60.43
CA GLY A 45 -22.00 -4.42 -61.68
C GLY A 45 -22.38 -5.26 -62.88
N GLU A 46 -22.39 -6.59 -62.80
CA GLU A 46 -22.78 -7.49 -63.91
C GLU A 46 -24.15 -8.17 -63.76
N SER A 47 -24.99 -7.74 -62.83
CA SER A 47 -26.33 -8.32 -62.63
C SER A 47 -27.45 -7.29 -62.57
N THR A 48 -27.50 -6.30 -63.54
CA THR A 48 -28.69 -5.47 -63.75
C THR A 48 -29.10 -5.47 -65.15
N ALA A 49 -29.85 -6.53 -65.54
CA ALA A 49 -30.78 -6.50 -66.71
C ALA A 49 -32.18 -6.88 -66.23
N ALA A 50 -33.01 -5.89 -66.23
CA ALA A 50 -34.47 -5.93 -66.33
C ALA A 50 -35.32 -6.56 -65.23
N SER A 51 -36.01 -5.74 -64.48
CA SER A 51 -37.51 -5.77 -64.40
C SER A 51 -38.03 -4.51 -63.70
N ALA A 52 -38.93 -3.83 -64.35
CA ALA A 52 -39.65 -2.62 -63.98
C ALA A 52 -40.80 -2.89 -62.97
N PRO A 53 -41.48 -1.87 -62.47
CA PRO A 53 -42.06 -1.85 -61.11
C PRO A 53 -43.56 -2.26 -61.10
N ALA A 54 -44.02 -2.77 -59.98
CA ALA A 54 -45.47 -2.86 -59.70
C ALA A 54 -45.74 -2.37 -58.26
N GLN A 55 -46.76 -1.58 -58.20
CA GLN A 55 -47.33 -0.70 -57.23
C GLN A 55 -47.90 -1.40 -55.96
N THR A 56 -47.78 -0.72 -54.89
CA THR A 56 -48.71 -0.44 -53.73
C THR A 56 -49.86 -1.39 -53.43
N SER A 57 -50.04 -1.84 -52.21
CA SER A 57 -51.11 -1.38 -51.28
C SER A 57 -51.15 -2.03 -49.93
N SER A 58 -51.21 -1.19 -48.94
CA SER A 58 -51.96 -1.20 -47.69
C SER A 58 -52.20 -2.45 -46.83
N LYS A 59 -51.82 -2.32 -45.56
CA LYS A 59 -52.30 -2.86 -44.28
C LYS A 59 -53.85 -3.07 -44.14
N PRO A 60 -54.42 -3.88 -43.19
CA PRO A 60 -54.06 -3.80 -41.74
C PRO A 60 -54.19 -5.17 -40.95
N ALA A 61 -53.85 -4.99 -39.69
CA ALA A 61 -53.83 -5.84 -38.51
C ALA A 61 -55.05 -6.75 -38.20
N ALA A 62 -54.77 -7.85 -37.47
CA ALA A 62 -55.39 -8.21 -36.17
C ALA A 62 -54.82 -9.53 -35.58
N LYS A 63 -54.64 -9.50 -34.28
CA LYS A 63 -54.40 -10.62 -33.31
C LYS A 63 -55.75 -11.30 -32.94
N PRO A 64 -55.85 -12.29 -32.01
CA PRO A 64 -54.97 -13.39 -31.57
C PRO A 64 -55.75 -14.74 -31.32
N ALA A 65 -55.05 -15.70 -30.79
CA ALA A 65 -55.48 -16.71 -29.79
C ALA A 65 -55.73 -18.18 -30.17
N VAL A 66 -55.13 -19.00 -29.23
CA VAL A 66 -55.64 -20.27 -28.63
C VAL A 66 -55.13 -21.60 -29.17
N LYS A 67 -54.38 -22.28 -28.29
CA LYS A 67 -54.13 -23.74 -28.28
C LYS A 67 -55.40 -24.53 -28.01
N PRO A 68 -55.55 -25.81 -28.45
CA PRO A 68 -55.34 -26.88 -27.49
C PRO A 68 -54.74 -28.21 -28.01
N LYS A 69 -54.17 -28.93 -27.08
CA LYS A 69 -53.88 -30.31 -26.75
C LYS A 69 -54.28 -31.46 -27.71
N ALA A 70 -53.25 -32.30 -27.92
CA ALA A 70 -53.13 -33.74 -27.90
C ALA A 70 -54.34 -34.65 -28.17
N VAL A 71 -54.09 -35.69 -29.07
CA VAL A 71 -54.36 -37.10 -28.75
C VAL A 71 -53.65 -38.00 -29.79
N ALA A 72 -53.15 -39.14 -29.27
CA ALA A 72 -52.37 -40.15 -29.92
C ALA A 72 -53.19 -41.06 -30.84
N ARG A 73 -52.54 -41.74 -31.79
CA ARG A 73 -52.60 -43.18 -32.10
C ARG A 73 -52.37 -43.55 -33.55
N SER A 74 -51.53 -44.52 -33.71
CA SER A 74 -51.45 -45.72 -34.55
C SER A 74 -50.69 -45.64 -35.88
N ALA A 75 -49.62 -46.40 -35.90
CA ALA A 75 -48.97 -47.00 -37.11
C ALA A 75 -49.75 -48.23 -37.56
N PRO A 76 -49.43 -48.92 -38.64
CA PRO A 76 -48.64 -48.72 -39.88
C PRO A 76 -49.45 -49.02 -41.15
N PRO A 77 -48.99 -49.18 -42.43
CA PRO A 77 -48.04 -50.23 -42.81
C PRO A 77 -46.93 -49.80 -43.79
N ALA A 78 -46.02 -50.73 -43.95
CA ALA A 78 -44.85 -50.74 -44.81
C ALA A 78 -45.14 -50.70 -46.35
N GLU A 79 -44.07 -50.34 -47.02
CA GLU A 79 -43.65 -50.69 -48.37
C GLU A 79 -43.53 -49.54 -49.39
N ALA A 80 -42.26 -49.20 -49.62
CA ALA A 80 -41.72 -49.27 -51.03
C ALA A 80 -40.28 -48.71 -50.99
N ALA A 81 -39.33 -49.58 -51.31
CA ALA A 81 -37.96 -49.19 -51.55
C ALA A 81 -37.87 -48.07 -52.61
N LYS A 82 -37.40 -46.88 -52.13
CA LYS A 82 -36.93 -45.84 -53.06
C LYS A 82 -35.41 -45.96 -53.17
N THR A 83 -34.98 -46.12 -54.42
CA THR A 83 -33.58 -46.00 -54.87
C THR A 83 -32.90 -44.82 -54.25
N PRO A 84 -31.66 -44.97 -53.75
CA PRO A 84 -30.91 -43.82 -53.17
C PRO A 84 -30.72 -42.77 -54.27
N PRO A 85 -30.89 -41.47 -53.92
CA PRO A 85 -30.59 -40.41 -54.91
C PRO A 85 -29.10 -40.51 -55.27
N PRO A 86 -28.72 -40.15 -56.51
CA PRO A 86 -27.32 -40.12 -56.88
C PRO A 86 -26.55 -39.29 -55.93
N ALA A 87 -25.39 -39.79 -55.51
CA ALA A 87 -24.49 -39.03 -54.62
C ALA A 87 -24.30 -37.63 -55.21
N GLU A 88 -24.72 -36.61 -54.47
CA GLU A 88 -24.41 -35.22 -54.81
C GLU A 88 -22.90 -35.10 -54.92
N VAL A 89 -22.41 -34.89 -56.13
CA VAL A 89 -21.01 -34.59 -56.38
C VAL A 89 -20.75 -33.27 -55.63
N PRO A 90 -19.82 -33.24 -54.65
CA PRO A 90 -19.58 -32.03 -53.89
C PRO A 90 -19.21 -30.90 -54.85
N PRO A 91 -19.70 -29.66 -54.65
CA PRO A 91 -19.45 -28.57 -55.56
C PRO A 91 -17.93 -28.41 -55.71
N ARG A 92 -17.43 -28.41 -56.93
CA ARG A 92 -16.00 -28.21 -57.20
C ARG A 92 -15.64 -26.77 -56.80
N VAL A 93 -14.84 -26.65 -55.76
CA VAL A 93 -14.29 -25.36 -55.31
C VAL A 93 -13.21 -24.95 -56.33
N PRO A 94 -13.25 -23.76 -56.88
CA PRO A 94 -12.18 -23.25 -57.74
C PRO A 94 -10.83 -23.32 -57.07
N THR A 95 -9.81 -23.84 -57.70
CA THR A 95 -8.42 -23.83 -57.20
C THR A 95 -7.63 -22.79 -57.94
N TRP A 96 -6.75 -22.12 -57.24
CA TRP A 96 -5.89 -21.12 -57.81
C TRP A 96 -4.45 -21.27 -57.24
N SER A 97 -3.48 -20.81 -58.03
CA SER A 97 -2.07 -20.73 -57.64
C SER A 97 -1.46 -19.40 -58.09
N LEU A 98 -0.52 -18.93 -57.30
CA LEU A 98 0.23 -17.72 -57.50
C LEU A 98 1.72 -18.04 -57.39
N ALA A 99 2.47 -17.98 -58.49
CA ALA A 99 3.89 -18.30 -58.48
C ALA A 99 4.75 -17.21 -57.82
N GLY A 100 4.31 -15.95 -57.93
CA GLY A 100 5.04 -14.88 -57.22
C GLY A 100 4.24 -13.58 -57.09
N ALA A 101 4.37 -12.91 -55.94
CA ALA A 101 3.88 -11.57 -55.65
C ALA A 101 4.93 -10.76 -54.95
N THR A 102 5.22 -9.56 -55.38
CA THR A 102 6.18 -8.66 -54.77
C THR A 102 5.58 -7.26 -54.59
N VAL A 103 5.80 -6.69 -53.43
CA VAL A 103 5.56 -5.27 -53.13
C VAL A 103 6.81 -4.72 -52.53
N SER A 104 7.34 -3.62 -53.08
CA SER A 104 8.53 -2.93 -52.59
C SER A 104 8.19 -1.50 -52.21
N GLY A 105 8.54 -1.06 -51.01
CA GLY A 105 8.36 0.31 -50.54
C GLY A 105 6.93 0.82 -50.51
N GLY A 106 5.94 -0.08 -50.37
CA GLY A 106 4.54 0.28 -50.34
C GLY A 106 4.19 1.15 -49.11
N ALA A 107 3.08 1.91 -49.26
CA ALA A 107 2.54 2.70 -48.16
C ALA A 107 1.02 2.62 -48.09
N VAL A 108 0.48 2.58 -46.83
CA VAL A 108 -0.95 2.65 -46.56
C VAL A 108 -1.21 3.83 -45.62
N HIS A 109 -2.01 4.76 -46.09
CA HIS A 109 -2.52 5.89 -45.32
C HIS A 109 -3.91 5.55 -44.83
N TRP A 110 -4.09 5.33 -43.55
CA TRP A 110 -5.34 4.98 -42.93
C TRP A 110 -5.95 6.19 -42.25
N TYR A 111 -7.17 6.53 -42.59
CA TYR A 111 -7.94 7.61 -41.98
C TYR A 111 -9.29 7.07 -41.52
N ASP A 112 -9.58 7.10 -40.23
CA ASP A 112 -10.79 6.51 -39.65
C ASP A 112 -11.57 7.57 -38.88
N GLU A 113 -12.83 7.80 -39.32
CA GLU A 113 -13.80 8.71 -38.68
C GLU A 113 -14.88 7.96 -37.88
N SER A 114 -14.84 6.64 -37.80
CA SER A 114 -15.89 5.82 -37.19
C SER A 114 -15.95 5.90 -35.66
N HIS A 115 -14.95 6.46 -35.01
CA HIS A 115 -14.78 6.41 -33.58
C HIS A 115 -14.85 7.78 -32.86
N GLY A 116 -15.62 8.72 -33.37
CA GLY A 116 -15.89 10.02 -32.75
C GLY A 116 -14.75 11.05 -32.87
N ALA A 117 -13.51 10.68 -32.67
CA ALA A 117 -12.33 11.49 -32.99
C ALA A 117 -11.62 10.88 -34.21
N PRO A 118 -11.24 11.65 -35.23
CA PRO A 118 -10.54 11.14 -36.41
C PRO A 118 -9.20 10.50 -35.99
N PHE A 119 -8.94 9.31 -36.50
CA PHE A 119 -7.73 8.56 -36.27
C PHE A 119 -6.91 8.45 -37.57
N ASN A 120 -5.62 8.73 -37.48
CA ASN A 120 -4.69 8.61 -38.58
C ASN A 120 -3.61 7.58 -38.26
N ALA A 121 -3.39 6.64 -39.17
CA ALA A 121 -2.25 5.75 -39.15
C ALA A 121 -1.57 5.72 -40.51
N ARG A 122 -0.25 5.58 -40.46
CA ARG A 122 0.57 5.39 -41.65
C ARG A 122 1.39 4.12 -41.48
N ILE A 123 1.19 3.18 -42.38
CA ILE A 123 2.02 2.01 -42.55
C ILE A 123 2.86 2.29 -43.79
N ASP A 124 4.18 2.27 -43.66
CA ASP A 124 5.06 2.51 -44.82
C ASP A 124 6.25 1.54 -44.84
N SER A 125 7.08 1.68 -45.87
CA SER A 125 8.16 0.71 -46.14
C SER A 125 7.65 -0.73 -46.15
N ILE A 126 6.49 -0.94 -46.78
CA ILE A 126 5.92 -2.27 -46.90
C ILE A 126 6.68 -3.00 -48.01
N ASP A 127 7.42 -4.00 -47.59
CA ASP A 127 8.10 -4.93 -48.44
C ASP A 127 7.45 -6.30 -48.24
N PHE A 128 6.94 -6.89 -49.31
CA PHE A 128 6.30 -8.19 -49.30
C PHE A 128 6.78 -9.01 -50.51
N ASP A 129 7.21 -10.22 -50.25
CA ASP A 129 7.57 -11.20 -51.26
C ASP A 129 6.85 -12.50 -50.97
N ALA A 130 6.05 -13.00 -51.86
CA ALA A 130 5.37 -14.29 -51.75
C ALA A 130 5.63 -15.14 -52.95
N ARG A 131 5.77 -16.45 -52.77
CA ARG A 131 6.08 -17.43 -53.80
C ARG A 131 5.28 -18.71 -53.57
N ASP A 132 4.89 -19.31 -54.64
CA ASP A 132 4.27 -20.64 -54.69
C ASP A 132 2.96 -20.75 -53.86
N VAL A 133 2.17 -19.67 -53.73
CA VAL A 133 0.94 -19.68 -52.95
C VAL A 133 -0.19 -20.39 -53.71
N SER A 134 -0.83 -21.36 -53.08
CA SER A 134 -1.87 -22.17 -53.67
C SER A 134 -3.08 -22.34 -52.74
N SER A 135 -4.27 -22.49 -53.31
CA SER A 135 -5.46 -22.84 -52.55
C SER A 135 -5.61 -24.36 -52.30
N GLN A 136 -4.72 -25.18 -52.83
CA GLN A 136 -4.73 -26.63 -52.64
C GLN A 136 -4.10 -27.03 -51.29
N ALA A 137 -4.73 -27.95 -50.59
CA ALA A 137 -4.23 -28.46 -49.34
C ALA A 137 -2.90 -29.23 -49.55
N GLY A 138 -1.91 -28.96 -48.68
CA GLY A 138 -0.58 -29.55 -48.72
C GLY A 138 0.43 -28.80 -49.59
N GLU A 139 -0.03 -27.84 -50.44
CA GLU A 139 0.86 -26.92 -51.17
C GLU A 139 1.20 -25.70 -50.29
N LYS A 140 2.47 -25.53 -49.98
CA LYS A 140 2.94 -24.47 -49.08
C LYS A 140 3.50 -23.31 -49.88
N GLY A 141 2.79 -22.17 -49.81
CA GLY A 141 3.36 -20.89 -50.23
C GLY A 141 4.35 -20.37 -49.20
N ARG A 142 5.37 -19.66 -49.68
CA ARG A 142 6.37 -18.99 -48.82
C ARG A 142 6.22 -17.49 -48.94
N PHE A 143 6.47 -16.77 -47.84
CA PHE A 143 6.43 -15.32 -47.88
C PHE A 143 7.37 -14.68 -46.87
N ASP A 144 7.82 -13.47 -47.19
CA ASP A 144 8.50 -12.54 -46.32
C ASP A 144 7.70 -11.24 -46.31
N VAL A 145 7.59 -10.58 -45.16
CA VAL A 145 6.95 -9.27 -45.05
C VAL A 145 7.65 -8.40 -44.05
N ALA A 146 7.84 -7.16 -44.40
CA ALA A 146 8.31 -6.14 -43.46
C ALA A 146 7.54 -4.83 -43.64
N TRP A 147 7.35 -4.08 -42.56
CA TRP A 147 6.70 -2.78 -42.56
C TRP A 147 7.05 -1.99 -41.30
N ARG A 148 6.74 -0.70 -41.31
CA ARG A 148 6.75 0.17 -40.13
C ARG A 148 5.40 0.88 -40.03
N ILE A 149 5.02 1.27 -38.82
CA ILE A 149 3.76 1.97 -38.59
C ILE A 149 3.98 3.16 -37.67
N ALA A 150 3.24 4.23 -37.96
CA ALA A 150 3.06 5.36 -37.06
C ALA A 150 1.56 5.71 -37.03
N ALA A 151 0.98 5.72 -35.84
CA ALA A 151 -0.44 5.97 -35.61
C ALA A 151 -0.59 7.02 -34.51
N GLY A 152 -0.56 8.29 -34.87
CA GLY A 152 -0.57 9.41 -33.92
C GLY A 152 0.49 9.27 -32.85
N ASP A 153 0.10 9.56 -31.59
CA ASP A 153 0.94 9.37 -30.40
C ASP A 153 0.84 7.95 -29.80
N TRP A 154 -0.05 7.10 -30.32
CA TRP A 154 -0.45 5.86 -29.71
C TRP A 154 0.48 4.69 -29.99
N LEU A 155 0.91 4.60 -31.24
CA LEU A 155 1.70 3.48 -31.71
C LEU A 155 2.71 3.95 -32.72
N LYS A 156 3.97 3.62 -32.46
CA LYS A 156 5.04 3.70 -33.45
C LYS A 156 5.80 2.38 -33.40
N VAL A 157 5.98 1.75 -34.56
CA VAL A 157 6.86 0.57 -34.70
C VAL A 157 7.85 0.90 -35.82
N GLU A 158 9.12 0.89 -35.47
CA GLU A 158 10.19 1.22 -36.43
C GLU A 158 10.41 0.08 -37.45
N ARG A 159 10.17 -1.15 -37.03
CA ARG A 159 10.21 -2.31 -37.91
C ARG A 159 9.41 -3.46 -37.33
N PHE A 160 8.50 -4.01 -38.14
CA PHE A 160 7.93 -5.34 -38.00
C PHE A 160 8.40 -6.17 -39.18
N ALA A 161 8.79 -7.41 -38.98
CA ALA A 161 9.18 -8.30 -40.04
C ALA A 161 8.78 -9.74 -39.73
N VAL A 162 8.32 -10.43 -40.76
CA VAL A 162 8.18 -11.89 -40.81
C VAL A 162 9.12 -12.39 -41.88
N ARG A 163 9.99 -13.31 -41.52
CA ARG A 163 10.88 -13.98 -42.45
C ARG A 163 10.58 -15.44 -42.50
N GLN A 164 10.66 -16.01 -43.71
CA GLN A 164 10.43 -17.41 -43.95
C GLN A 164 9.04 -17.87 -43.43
N GLY A 165 8.00 -17.10 -43.77
CA GLY A 165 6.62 -17.49 -43.54
C GLY A 165 6.24 -18.61 -44.54
N GLU A 166 5.52 -19.63 -44.09
CA GLU A 166 4.88 -20.67 -44.90
C GLU A 166 3.39 -20.67 -44.63
N ILE A 167 2.59 -20.74 -45.70
CA ILE A 167 1.14 -20.79 -45.60
C ILE A 167 0.58 -21.93 -46.49
N ASP A 168 -0.18 -22.81 -45.88
CA ASP A 168 -1.02 -23.79 -46.56
C ASP A 168 -2.47 -23.36 -46.41
N LEU A 169 -3.00 -22.71 -47.46
CA LEU A 169 -4.37 -22.17 -47.46
C LEU A 169 -5.44 -23.29 -47.42
N GLY A 170 -5.24 -24.35 -48.19
CA GLY A 170 -6.18 -25.47 -48.23
C GLY A 170 -6.11 -26.33 -46.97
N GLY A 171 -4.92 -26.52 -46.41
CA GLY A 171 -4.66 -27.23 -45.17
C GLY A 171 -4.88 -26.40 -43.92
N ARG A 172 -5.16 -25.08 -44.05
CA ARG A 172 -5.34 -24.12 -42.95
C ARG A 172 -4.20 -24.14 -41.96
N ALA A 173 -2.97 -24.10 -42.49
CA ALA A 173 -1.77 -24.08 -41.67
C ALA A 173 -0.89 -22.85 -41.99
N LEU A 174 -0.42 -22.18 -40.94
CA LEU A 174 0.49 -21.04 -41.02
C LEU A 174 1.72 -21.30 -40.13
N THR A 175 2.89 -21.28 -40.75
CA THR A 175 4.17 -21.37 -40.04
C THR A 175 4.96 -20.10 -40.27
N LEU A 176 5.34 -19.42 -39.19
CA LEU A 176 6.19 -18.25 -39.19
C LEU A 176 7.51 -18.63 -38.53
N ASN A 177 8.60 -18.67 -39.31
CA ASN A 177 9.88 -19.13 -38.76
C ASN A 177 10.58 -18.04 -37.93
N ASP A 178 10.51 -16.79 -38.38
CA ASP A 178 11.09 -15.66 -37.62
C ASP A 178 10.17 -14.43 -37.72
N VAL A 179 9.67 -14.01 -36.56
CA VAL A 179 8.88 -12.77 -36.41
C VAL A 179 9.65 -11.80 -35.54
N GLU A 180 9.89 -10.60 -36.02
CA GLU A 180 10.69 -9.59 -35.36
C GLU A 180 9.92 -8.27 -35.23
N VAL A 181 9.98 -7.65 -34.01
CA VAL A 181 9.49 -6.29 -33.74
C VAL A 181 10.62 -5.45 -33.19
N LYS A 182 10.92 -4.33 -33.82
CA LYS A 182 11.94 -3.38 -33.33
C LYS A 182 11.40 -1.98 -33.15
N GLY A 183 11.85 -1.35 -32.07
CA GLY A 183 11.60 0.06 -31.79
C GLY A 183 10.13 0.41 -31.66
N ALA A 184 9.33 -0.44 -30.98
CA ALA A 184 7.93 -0.16 -30.77
C ALA A 184 7.72 0.80 -29.58
N GLN A 185 6.89 1.82 -29.78
CA GLN A 185 6.45 2.75 -28.74
C GLN A 185 4.92 2.70 -28.68
N LEU A 186 4.39 2.41 -27.49
CA LEU A 186 2.95 2.28 -27.26
C LEU A 186 2.52 3.23 -26.15
N LEU A 187 1.41 3.92 -26.37
CA LEU A 187 0.77 4.77 -25.40
C LEU A 187 -0.66 4.29 -25.15
N PHE A 188 -0.95 3.99 -23.88
CA PHE A 188 -2.29 3.66 -23.41
C PHE A 188 -2.74 4.73 -22.45
N ARG A 189 -3.97 5.22 -22.59
CA ARG A 189 -4.59 6.17 -21.67
C ARG A 189 -5.88 5.60 -21.12
N ARG A 190 -6.03 5.63 -19.81
CA ARG A 190 -7.30 5.40 -19.16
C ARG A 190 -7.95 6.75 -18.89
N LEU A 191 -9.15 6.96 -19.42
CA LEU A 191 -9.88 8.22 -19.31
C LEU A 191 -10.59 8.34 -17.94
N PRO A 192 -11.09 9.55 -17.58
CA PRO A 192 -11.80 9.76 -16.32
C PRO A 192 -13.05 8.89 -16.13
N ASP A 193 -13.70 8.47 -17.22
CA ASP A 193 -14.85 7.55 -17.21
C ASP A 193 -14.48 6.07 -17.05
N GLY A 194 -13.17 5.78 -16.88
CA GLY A 194 -12.62 4.44 -16.75
C GLY A 194 -12.41 3.70 -18.07
N SER A 195 -12.84 4.25 -19.21
CA SER A 195 -12.60 3.68 -20.53
C SER A 195 -11.11 3.78 -20.89
N ILE A 196 -10.64 2.82 -21.69
CA ILE A 196 -9.28 2.86 -22.24
C ILE A 196 -9.34 3.54 -23.59
N ASP A 197 -8.65 4.66 -23.70
CA ASP A 197 -8.43 5.37 -24.95
C ASP A 197 -7.32 4.61 -25.71
N TRP A 198 -7.77 3.62 -26.45
CA TRP A 198 -6.98 2.73 -27.27
C TRP A 198 -7.51 2.75 -28.71
N ILE A 199 -6.63 2.44 -29.66
CA ILE A 199 -7.03 2.21 -31.06
C ILE A 199 -8.05 1.08 -31.08
N LYS A 200 -9.32 1.44 -31.22
CA LYS A 200 -10.34 0.43 -31.50
C LYS A 200 -10.12 -0.04 -32.93
N PRO A 201 -9.97 -1.37 -33.15
CA PRO A 201 -9.94 -1.86 -34.54
C PRO A 201 -11.20 -1.36 -35.25
N PRO A 202 -11.07 -0.92 -36.49
CA PRO A 202 -12.23 -0.50 -37.26
C PRO A 202 -13.29 -1.60 -37.19
N SER A 203 -14.52 -1.22 -36.91
CA SER A 203 -15.67 -2.14 -37.04
C SER A 203 -15.89 -2.39 -38.51
N LEU A 204 -14.99 -3.16 -39.13
CA LEU A 204 -15.18 -3.63 -40.47
C LEU A 204 -16.46 -4.45 -40.46
N ARG A 205 -17.55 -3.93 -41.02
CA ARG A 205 -18.67 -4.76 -41.43
C ARG A 205 -18.20 -5.63 -42.60
N VAL A 206 -17.44 -6.65 -42.27
CA VAL A 206 -17.31 -7.80 -43.19
C VAL A 206 -18.70 -8.35 -43.29
N ALA A 207 -19.28 -8.22 -44.49
CA ALA A 207 -20.62 -8.72 -44.75
C ALA A 207 -20.79 -10.10 -44.13
N GLU A 208 -21.88 -10.30 -43.37
CA GLU A 208 -22.28 -11.58 -42.73
C GLU A 208 -22.50 -12.75 -43.74
N ALA A 209 -21.65 -12.85 -44.72
CA ALA A 209 -21.70 -13.88 -45.76
C ALA A 209 -20.75 -15.06 -45.54
N ALA A 210 -20.04 -15.10 -44.39
CA ALA A 210 -19.38 -16.33 -43.95
C ALA A 210 -20.29 -17.00 -42.94
N GLN A 211 -21.37 -17.65 -43.39
CA GLN A 211 -22.05 -18.71 -42.63
C GLN A 211 -20.98 -19.69 -42.18
N ASP A 212 -21.00 -20.03 -40.89
CA ASP A 212 -20.20 -21.07 -40.24
C ASP A 212 -20.21 -22.36 -41.08
N VAL A 213 -19.28 -22.47 -42.00
CA VAL A 213 -18.93 -23.77 -42.54
C VAL A 213 -18.03 -24.39 -41.45
N PRO A 214 -18.45 -25.50 -40.80
CA PRO A 214 -17.61 -26.18 -39.83
C PRO A 214 -16.35 -26.66 -40.53
N GLY A 215 -15.32 -25.84 -40.47
CA GLY A 215 -14.01 -26.13 -41.00
C GLY A 215 -13.02 -26.36 -39.87
N THR A 216 -12.05 -27.20 -40.13
CA THR A 216 -10.90 -27.39 -39.22
C THR A 216 -10.31 -26.05 -38.85
N PRO A 217 -10.09 -25.76 -37.53
CA PRO A 217 -9.46 -24.50 -37.09
C PRO A 217 -8.05 -24.37 -37.70
N TRP A 218 -7.60 -23.12 -37.87
CA TRP A 218 -6.25 -22.86 -38.36
C TRP A 218 -5.21 -23.37 -37.38
N SER A 219 -4.21 -24.12 -37.88
CA SER A 219 -3.00 -24.46 -37.18
C SER A 219 -1.96 -23.38 -37.40
N VAL A 220 -1.58 -22.68 -36.33
CA VAL A 220 -0.57 -21.62 -36.38
C VAL A 220 0.63 -22.02 -35.56
N ARG A 221 1.83 -21.93 -36.17
CA ARG A 221 3.11 -22.15 -35.50
C ARG A 221 4.03 -20.98 -35.75
N ILE A 222 4.61 -20.41 -34.70
CA ILE A 222 5.65 -19.41 -34.76
C ILE A 222 6.91 -20.00 -34.11
N ALA A 223 7.93 -20.29 -34.94
CA ALA A 223 9.16 -20.89 -34.43
C ALA A 223 9.93 -19.92 -33.53
N LYS A 224 10.07 -18.65 -33.94
CA LYS A 224 10.67 -17.60 -33.13
C LYS A 224 9.90 -16.30 -33.29
N TYR A 225 9.56 -15.69 -32.17
CA TYR A 225 8.99 -14.35 -32.09
C TYR A 225 9.81 -13.49 -31.14
N SER A 226 10.40 -12.41 -31.62
CA SER A 226 11.30 -11.57 -30.86
C SER A 226 10.93 -10.10 -30.95
N GLY A 227 11.15 -9.39 -29.87
CA GLY A 227 11.00 -7.93 -29.79
C GLY A 227 12.18 -7.29 -29.10
N GLU A 228 12.57 -6.09 -29.56
CA GLU A 228 13.68 -5.33 -29.04
C GLU A 228 13.37 -3.83 -29.04
N GLY A 229 13.82 -3.13 -28.00
CA GLY A 229 13.67 -1.67 -27.89
C GLY A 229 12.22 -1.20 -27.76
N ILE A 230 11.35 -2.03 -27.16
CA ILE A 230 9.94 -1.71 -27.00
C ILE A 230 9.74 -0.86 -25.76
N GLY A 231 9.05 0.27 -25.93
CA GLY A 231 8.60 1.16 -24.87
C GLY A 231 7.07 1.13 -24.73
N LEU A 232 6.57 1.16 -23.50
CA LEU A 232 5.15 1.28 -23.22
C LEU A 232 4.95 2.37 -22.18
N ARG A 233 4.04 3.28 -22.44
CA ARG A 233 3.60 4.32 -21.52
C ARG A 233 2.11 4.17 -21.23
N PHE A 234 1.77 3.99 -19.97
CA PHE A 234 0.39 3.95 -19.50
C PHE A 234 0.09 5.19 -18.68
N GLU A 235 -0.93 5.95 -19.06
CA GLU A 235 -1.42 7.15 -18.37
C GLU A 235 -2.81 6.86 -17.81
N ASP A 236 -2.94 6.78 -16.51
CA ASP A 236 -4.24 6.63 -15.85
C ASP A 236 -4.76 8.00 -15.40
N LYS A 237 -5.76 8.50 -16.11
CA LYS A 237 -6.44 9.77 -15.82
C LYS A 237 -7.76 9.59 -15.08
N SER A 238 -8.14 8.34 -14.74
CA SER A 238 -9.34 8.06 -13.96
C SER A 238 -9.18 8.37 -12.48
N LEU A 239 -7.93 8.53 -12.03
CA LEU A 239 -7.59 8.88 -10.66
C LEU A 239 -7.60 10.41 -10.46
N ARG A 240 -7.85 10.87 -9.23
CA ARG A 240 -7.76 12.31 -8.89
C ARG A 240 -6.39 12.89 -9.21
N THR A 241 -5.34 12.12 -8.90
CA THR A 241 -3.97 12.42 -9.31
C THR A 241 -3.60 11.47 -10.42
N PRO A 242 -3.44 11.93 -11.67
CA PRO A 242 -3.08 11.05 -12.78
C PRO A 242 -1.81 10.26 -12.50
N ALA A 243 -1.84 8.97 -12.80
CA ALA A 243 -0.70 8.08 -12.69
C ALA A 243 -0.06 7.82 -14.05
N VAL A 244 1.26 7.74 -14.08
CA VAL A 244 2.00 7.38 -15.28
C VAL A 244 2.93 6.22 -14.95
N GLN A 245 2.82 5.13 -15.73
CA GLN A 245 3.70 3.97 -15.64
C GLN A 245 4.43 3.80 -16.97
N THR A 246 5.73 3.52 -16.94
CA THR A 246 6.52 3.30 -18.14
C THR A 246 7.22 1.96 -18.10
N ILE A 247 7.18 1.25 -19.22
CA ILE A 247 8.07 0.11 -19.51
C ILE A 247 9.06 0.57 -20.56
N GLU A 248 10.34 0.41 -20.27
CA GLU A 248 11.43 0.86 -21.14
C GLU A 248 12.36 -0.31 -21.47
N GLY A 249 12.83 -0.31 -22.72
CA GLY A 249 13.80 -1.29 -23.19
C GLY A 249 13.27 -2.73 -23.10
N LEU A 250 11.96 -2.93 -23.28
CA LEU A 250 11.39 -4.27 -23.32
C LEU A 250 11.99 -5.04 -24.48
N GLY A 251 12.67 -6.11 -24.13
CA GLY A 251 13.13 -7.14 -25.06
C GLY A 251 12.48 -8.47 -24.70
N PHE A 252 12.00 -9.21 -25.69
CA PHE A 252 11.47 -10.54 -25.49
C PHE A 252 11.88 -11.51 -26.62
N THR A 253 11.91 -12.77 -26.27
CA THR A 253 12.00 -13.89 -27.23
C THR A 253 11.02 -14.97 -26.80
N MET A 254 10.18 -15.38 -27.74
CA MET A 254 9.31 -16.54 -27.61
C MET A 254 9.68 -17.56 -28.69
N GLU A 255 9.74 -18.83 -28.33
CA GLU A 255 10.06 -19.88 -29.29
C GLU A 255 8.99 -20.98 -29.23
N ASN A 256 8.71 -21.58 -30.38
CA ASN A 256 7.75 -22.68 -30.56
C ASN A 256 6.32 -22.33 -30.10
N LEU A 257 5.86 -21.09 -30.34
CA LEU A 257 4.45 -20.74 -30.09
C LEU A 257 3.57 -21.46 -31.08
N SER A 258 2.60 -22.24 -30.57
CA SER A 258 1.76 -23.08 -31.41
C SER A 258 0.33 -23.16 -30.87
N THR A 259 -0.64 -23.25 -31.78
CA THR A 259 -2.05 -23.56 -31.44
C THR A 259 -2.31 -25.06 -31.31
N ALA A 260 -1.34 -25.92 -31.65
CA ALA A 260 -1.45 -27.36 -31.51
C ALA A 260 -1.52 -27.78 -30.02
N PRO A 261 -2.39 -28.74 -29.68
CA PRO A 261 -2.52 -29.20 -28.31
C PRO A 261 -1.22 -29.80 -27.73
N GLY A 262 -0.89 -29.39 -26.49
CA GLY A 262 0.26 -29.92 -25.76
C GLY A 262 1.60 -29.24 -26.07
N GLU A 263 1.68 -28.43 -27.10
CA GLU A 263 2.90 -27.70 -27.46
C GLU A 263 3.20 -26.61 -26.41
N LYS A 264 4.49 -26.45 -26.10
CA LYS A 264 4.99 -25.49 -25.13
C LYS A 264 5.84 -24.42 -25.82
N ALA A 265 5.43 -23.18 -25.71
CA ALA A 265 6.25 -22.06 -26.13
C ALA A 265 7.17 -21.62 -24.99
N SER A 266 8.48 -21.46 -25.26
CA SER A 266 9.38 -20.81 -24.30
C SER A 266 9.18 -19.30 -24.33
N LEU A 267 9.38 -18.64 -23.20
CA LEU A 267 9.34 -17.17 -23.06
C LEU A 267 10.56 -16.70 -22.30
N SER A 268 11.23 -15.70 -22.81
CA SER A 268 12.24 -14.92 -22.10
C SER A 268 12.01 -13.43 -22.38
N THR A 269 11.84 -12.63 -21.35
CA THR A 269 11.67 -11.18 -21.50
C THR A 269 12.37 -10.42 -20.38
N GLN A 270 12.82 -9.21 -20.70
CA GLN A 270 13.41 -8.27 -19.75
C GLN A 270 13.02 -6.84 -20.10
N PHE A 271 12.81 -6.02 -19.08
CA PHE A 271 12.47 -4.61 -19.23
C PHE A 271 12.75 -3.82 -17.94
N LYS A 272 12.69 -2.51 -18.05
CA LYS A 272 12.70 -1.59 -16.91
C LYS A 272 11.30 -1.03 -16.68
N LEU A 273 10.83 -1.09 -15.43
CA LEU A 273 9.58 -0.45 -15.00
C LEU A 273 9.93 0.89 -14.34
N ASN A 274 9.33 1.98 -14.83
CA ASN A 274 9.54 3.33 -14.29
C ASN A 274 11.02 3.71 -14.18
N ARG A 275 11.82 3.39 -15.20
CA ARG A 275 13.25 3.69 -15.37
C ARG A 275 14.21 2.90 -14.48
N LYS A 276 13.84 2.60 -13.22
CA LYS A 276 14.76 1.99 -12.25
C LYS A 276 14.50 0.51 -12.02
N GLY A 277 13.22 0.11 -11.90
CA GLY A 277 12.85 -1.26 -11.60
C GLY A 277 13.19 -2.22 -12.73
N GLY A 278 14.08 -3.18 -12.50
CA GLY A 278 14.40 -4.25 -13.45
C GLY A 278 13.43 -5.42 -13.32
N VAL A 279 12.90 -5.92 -14.44
CA VAL A 279 12.05 -7.12 -14.49
C VAL A 279 12.59 -8.08 -15.53
N ALA A 280 12.76 -9.33 -15.15
CA ALA A 280 13.05 -10.44 -16.06
C ALA A 280 12.05 -11.57 -15.81
N LEU A 281 11.50 -12.10 -16.89
CA LEU A 281 10.59 -13.25 -16.86
C LEU A 281 11.13 -14.33 -17.79
N LYS A 282 11.13 -15.58 -17.33
CA LYS A 282 11.55 -16.73 -18.12
C LYS A 282 10.64 -17.90 -17.82
N GLY A 283 10.31 -18.67 -18.85
CA GLY A 283 9.50 -19.86 -18.61
C GLY A 283 8.90 -20.40 -19.88
N TRP A 284 7.75 -21.04 -19.74
CA TRP A 284 7.00 -21.59 -20.84
C TRP A 284 5.49 -21.41 -20.64
N ALA A 285 4.77 -21.42 -21.73
CA ALA A 285 3.30 -21.44 -21.74
C ALA A 285 2.77 -22.38 -22.83
N SER A 286 1.61 -22.96 -22.60
CA SER A 286 0.84 -23.75 -23.56
C SER A 286 -0.55 -23.15 -23.71
N ILE A 287 -1.06 -23.10 -24.91
CA ILE A 287 -2.40 -22.53 -25.21
C ILE A 287 -3.49 -23.58 -24.97
N GLN A 288 -3.22 -24.86 -25.30
CA GLN A 288 -4.22 -25.94 -25.19
C GLN A 288 -3.59 -27.21 -24.55
N PRO A 289 -3.93 -27.53 -23.27
CA PRO A 289 -4.64 -26.69 -22.30
C PRO A 289 -3.84 -25.46 -21.89
N LEU A 290 -4.52 -24.41 -21.41
CA LEU A 290 -3.83 -23.24 -20.90
C LEU A 290 -3.03 -23.60 -19.65
N ARG A 291 -1.71 -23.60 -19.78
CA ARG A 291 -0.75 -23.82 -18.69
C ARG A 291 0.45 -22.93 -18.86
N ALA A 292 0.96 -22.44 -17.77
CA ALA A 292 2.20 -21.66 -17.79
C ALA A 292 3.02 -21.89 -16.53
N GLU A 293 4.33 -21.82 -16.70
CA GLU A 293 5.28 -21.74 -15.59
C GLU A 293 6.27 -20.63 -15.91
N ILE A 294 6.24 -19.56 -15.13
CA ILE A 294 7.04 -18.36 -15.35
C ILE A 294 7.87 -18.07 -14.11
N VAL A 295 9.18 -18.05 -14.26
CA VAL A 295 10.11 -17.53 -13.26
C VAL A 295 10.15 -16.01 -13.39
N VAL A 296 9.86 -15.33 -12.29
CA VAL A 296 9.85 -13.88 -12.17
C VAL A 296 11.08 -13.45 -11.37
N ASP A 297 11.85 -12.51 -11.88
CA ASP A 297 12.92 -11.81 -11.16
C ASP A 297 12.72 -10.29 -11.37
N ALA A 298 12.07 -9.68 -10.39
CA ALA A 298 11.78 -8.26 -10.38
C ALA A 298 12.55 -7.59 -9.23
N LYS A 299 13.35 -6.57 -9.54
CA LYS A 299 14.23 -5.92 -8.59
C LYS A 299 13.99 -4.42 -8.53
N ALA A 300 13.91 -3.91 -7.30
CA ALA A 300 13.86 -2.47 -7.02
C ALA A 300 12.72 -1.72 -7.75
N LEU A 301 11.53 -2.32 -7.82
CA LEU A 301 10.33 -1.68 -8.33
C LEU A 301 9.91 -0.56 -7.37
N GLU A 302 9.88 0.67 -7.85
CA GLU A 302 9.50 1.83 -7.02
C GLU A 302 8.00 1.82 -6.70
N LEU A 303 7.65 1.96 -5.41
CA LEU A 303 6.26 2.10 -4.96
C LEU A 303 5.68 3.49 -5.24
N LEU A 304 6.52 4.51 -5.30
CA LEU A 304 6.08 5.89 -5.42
C LEU A 304 5.22 6.18 -6.67
N PRO A 305 5.54 5.67 -7.86
CA PRO A 305 4.68 5.84 -9.03
C PRO A 305 3.31 5.17 -8.91
N LEU A 306 3.15 4.26 -7.95
CA LEU A 306 1.88 3.59 -7.65
C LEU A 306 1.03 4.32 -6.59
N GLN A 307 1.59 5.37 -5.94
CA GLN A 307 0.91 6.17 -4.92
C GLN A 307 -0.50 6.62 -5.32
N PRO A 308 -0.78 7.08 -6.55
CA PRO A 308 -2.12 7.49 -6.94
C PRO A 308 -3.20 6.40 -6.79
N TYR A 309 -2.83 5.11 -6.90
CA TYR A 309 -3.78 4.00 -6.85
C TYR A 309 -4.26 3.64 -5.43
N PHE A 310 -3.43 3.87 -4.42
CA PHE A 310 -3.76 3.52 -3.04
C PHE A 310 -3.80 4.72 -2.10
N GLY A 311 -3.23 5.85 -2.50
CA GLY A 311 -3.08 7.03 -1.65
C GLY A 311 -4.42 7.66 -1.23
N GLU A 312 -5.48 7.50 -2.01
CA GLU A 312 -6.82 8.02 -1.64
C GLU A 312 -7.49 7.18 -0.56
N HIS A 313 -7.16 5.90 -0.48
CA HIS A 313 -7.70 4.96 0.51
C HIS A 313 -6.89 4.91 1.81
N LEU A 314 -5.76 5.63 1.85
CA LEU A 314 -4.87 5.65 3.00
C LEU A 314 -4.75 7.05 3.59
N ASN A 315 -4.68 7.13 4.91
CA ASN A 315 -4.36 8.35 5.65
C ASN A 315 -2.84 8.56 5.83
N VAL A 316 -2.05 7.82 5.08
CA VAL A 316 -0.59 7.93 5.03
C VAL A 316 -0.11 8.13 3.60
N ASP A 317 0.99 8.86 3.44
CA ASP A 317 1.68 9.00 2.18
C ASP A 317 2.96 8.18 2.19
N VAL A 318 3.10 7.31 1.20
CA VAL A 318 4.35 6.59 0.97
C VAL A 318 5.32 7.54 0.29
N THR A 319 6.45 7.81 0.93
CA THR A 319 7.47 8.72 0.39
C THR A 319 8.63 7.97 -0.24
N ARG A 320 8.79 6.68 0.09
CA ARG A 320 9.85 5.82 -0.38
C ARG A 320 9.44 4.35 -0.25
N GLY A 321 9.94 3.50 -1.14
CA GLY A 321 9.76 2.05 -1.05
C GLY A 321 10.14 1.37 -2.34
N LEU A 322 10.82 0.24 -2.22
CA LEU A 322 11.29 -0.60 -3.32
C LEU A 322 10.76 -2.01 -3.13
N VAL A 323 10.11 -2.56 -4.14
CA VAL A 323 9.63 -3.95 -4.11
C VAL A 323 10.52 -4.82 -4.99
N SER A 324 10.93 -5.95 -4.46
CA SER A 324 11.61 -7.00 -5.21
C SER A 324 10.83 -8.31 -5.06
N VAL A 325 10.66 -9.02 -6.16
CA VAL A 325 9.94 -10.30 -6.22
C VAL A 325 10.81 -11.30 -6.99
N GLY A 326 11.13 -12.40 -6.36
CA GLY A 326 11.80 -13.53 -7.00
C GLY A 326 10.98 -14.78 -6.79
N GLY A 327 10.68 -15.52 -7.85
CA GLY A 327 9.89 -16.74 -7.68
C GLY A 327 9.34 -17.31 -8.96
N LYS A 328 8.46 -18.28 -8.82
CA LYS A 328 7.82 -19.02 -9.88
C LYS A 328 6.30 -18.85 -9.79
N VAL A 329 5.70 -18.40 -10.86
CA VAL A 329 4.24 -18.35 -11.05
C VAL A 329 3.83 -19.56 -11.90
N GLN A 330 2.80 -20.26 -11.46
CA GLN A 330 2.18 -21.38 -12.18
C GLN A 330 0.73 -21.05 -12.45
N VAL A 331 0.28 -21.38 -13.66
CA VAL A 331 -1.12 -21.21 -14.10
C VAL A 331 -1.58 -22.53 -14.70
N GLU A 332 -2.73 -23.00 -14.31
CA GLU A 332 -3.30 -24.24 -14.83
C GLU A 332 -4.82 -24.11 -15.00
N ASP A 333 -5.32 -24.55 -16.16
CA ASP A 333 -6.75 -24.62 -16.47
C ASP A 333 -7.36 -25.89 -15.85
N LEU A 334 -8.25 -25.72 -14.88
CA LEU A 334 -8.96 -26.80 -14.19
C LEU A 334 -10.23 -27.27 -14.93
N ALA A 335 -10.64 -26.65 -16.02
CA ALA A 335 -11.91 -26.90 -16.70
C ALA A 335 -12.11 -28.38 -17.12
N LYS A 336 -11.04 -29.13 -17.36
CA LYS A 336 -11.10 -30.54 -17.74
C LYS A 336 -11.21 -31.50 -16.56
N VAL A 337 -11.00 -31.05 -15.34
CA VAL A 337 -10.94 -31.91 -14.15
C VAL A 337 -12.30 -32.04 -13.45
N VAL A 338 -13.19 -31.06 -13.56
CA VAL A 338 -14.37 -30.97 -12.69
C VAL A 338 -15.72 -30.74 -13.41
N GLY A 339 -15.76 -30.59 -14.76
CA GLY A 339 -17.04 -30.41 -15.48
C GLY A 339 -17.77 -29.10 -15.19
N LYS A 340 -17.07 -28.07 -14.71
CA LYS A 340 -17.56 -26.72 -14.46
C LYS A 340 -16.93 -25.71 -15.44
N ALA A 341 -17.43 -24.47 -15.43
CA ALA A 341 -16.86 -23.37 -16.19
C ALA A 341 -15.33 -23.28 -16.01
N PRO A 342 -14.56 -22.79 -16.99
CA PRO A 342 -13.11 -22.72 -16.94
C PRO A 342 -12.68 -21.93 -15.68
N GLU A 343 -12.08 -22.62 -14.75
CA GLU A 343 -11.53 -22.06 -13.52
C GLU A 343 -10.01 -22.19 -13.60
N LEU A 344 -9.32 -21.05 -13.52
CA LEU A 344 -7.87 -21.00 -13.53
C LEU A 344 -7.32 -21.16 -12.12
N ALA A 345 -6.45 -22.15 -11.95
CA ALA A 345 -5.65 -22.27 -10.74
C ALA A 345 -4.35 -21.49 -10.89
N PHE A 346 -4.02 -20.74 -9.86
CA PHE A 346 -2.76 -20.00 -9.76
C PHE A 346 -1.93 -20.55 -8.61
N GLY A 347 -0.62 -20.63 -8.84
CA GLY A 347 0.38 -20.94 -7.84
C GLY A 347 1.51 -19.91 -7.88
N PHE A 348 2.03 -19.55 -6.70
CA PHE A 348 3.25 -18.75 -6.59
C PHE A 348 4.17 -19.38 -5.55
N ASP A 349 5.41 -19.66 -5.94
CA ASP A 349 6.51 -20.09 -5.07
C ASP A 349 7.63 -19.07 -5.17
N GLY A 350 8.00 -18.41 -4.07
CA GLY A 350 9.05 -17.40 -4.15
C GLY A 350 9.23 -16.55 -2.92
N ASP A 351 9.89 -15.42 -3.14
CA ASP A 351 10.24 -14.45 -2.11
C ASP A 351 9.80 -13.05 -2.56
N VAL A 352 9.34 -12.25 -1.58
CA VAL A 352 9.00 -10.84 -1.78
C VAL A 352 9.73 -10.01 -0.74
N THR A 353 10.33 -8.92 -1.17
CA THR A 353 10.99 -7.96 -0.26
C THR A 353 10.50 -6.55 -0.55
N VAL A 354 10.05 -5.87 0.50
CA VAL A 354 9.79 -4.43 0.47
C VAL A 354 10.93 -3.74 1.20
N GLY A 355 11.84 -3.13 0.46
CA GLY A 355 13.03 -2.46 0.98
C GLY A 355 12.87 -0.96 1.05
N ASP A 356 13.65 -0.34 1.92
CA ASP A 356 13.77 1.12 2.08
C ASP A 356 12.42 1.85 2.12
N PHE A 357 11.46 1.29 2.84
CA PHE A 357 10.11 1.84 2.93
C PHE A 357 10.04 3.00 3.91
N GLN A 358 9.32 4.04 3.52
CA GLN A 358 8.98 5.16 4.40
C GLN A 358 7.59 5.69 4.08
N ALA A 359 6.79 5.88 5.12
CA ALA A 359 5.49 6.51 5.05
C ALA A 359 5.36 7.58 6.13
N VAL A 360 4.62 8.62 5.81
CA VAL A 360 4.34 9.75 6.70
C VAL A 360 2.84 9.91 6.90
N ASP A 361 2.48 10.42 8.04
CA ASP A 361 1.11 10.79 8.36
C ASP A 361 0.68 12.00 7.52
N LYS A 362 -0.48 11.93 6.85
CA LYS A 362 -0.97 13.00 5.96
C LYS A 362 -1.29 14.31 6.68
N LEU A 363 -1.72 14.22 7.93
CA LEU A 363 -2.16 15.41 8.67
C LEU A 363 -0.98 16.19 9.26
N THR A 364 -0.01 15.46 9.81
CA THR A 364 1.10 16.05 10.54
C THR A 364 2.40 16.11 9.75
N SER A 365 2.48 15.39 8.61
CA SER A 365 3.69 15.17 7.82
C SER A 365 4.85 14.55 8.61
N ALA A 366 4.55 13.96 9.76
CA ALA A 366 5.53 13.31 10.60
C ALA A 366 5.79 11.87 10.16
N ASP A 367 7.01 11.38 10.40
CA ASP A 367 7.34 9.98 10.15
C ASP A 367 6.33 9.08 10.87
N PHE A 368 5.75 8.15 10.14
CA PHE A 368 4.74 7.22 10.66
C PHE A 368 5.25 5.79 10.70
N LEU A 369 5.65 5.26 9.56
CA LEU A 369 6.21 3.93 9.40
C LEU A 369 7.45 3.99 8.51
N ARG A 370 8.52 3.28 8.88
CA ARG A 370 9.67 3.05 8.01
C ARG A 370 10.35 1.74 8.37
N TRP A 371 11.00 1.13 7.40
CA TRP A 371 11.88 -0.02 7.61
C TRP A 371 12.92 -0.10 6.50
N LYS A 372 14.04 -0.74 6.80
CA LYS A 372 15.08 -1.01 5.82
C LYS A 372 14.73 -2.20 4.94
N SER A 373 14.20 -3.27 5.54
CA SER A 373 13.80 -4.47 4.82
C SER A 373 12.63 -5.15 5.49
N PHE A 374 11.61 -5.48 4.71
CA PHE A 374 10.50 -6.34 5.08
C PHE A 374 10.44 -7.48 4.05
N HIS A 375 10.93 -8.63 4.45
CA HIS A 375 11.13 -9.79 3.61
C HIS A 375 10.14 -10.90 3.95
N PHE A 376 9.56 -11.49 2.91
CA PHE A 376 8.72 -12.67 2.96
C PHE A 376 9.40 -13.74 2.12
N GLY A 377 9.92 -14.77 2.76
CA GLY A 377 10.67 -15.84 2.12
C GLY A 377 9.90 -17.14 2.11
N LYS A 378 10.17 -17.95 1.08
CA LYS A 378 9.52 -19.26 0.88
C LYS A 378 7.99 -19.16 0.93
N ILE A 379 7.47 -18.19 0.19
CA ILE A 379 6.03 -18.04 -0.01
C ILE A 379 5.56 -19.18 -0.91
N ASP A 380 4.52 -19.88 -0.50
CA ASP A 380 3.77 -20.83 -1.33
C ASP A 380 2.28 -20.47 -1.23
N VAL A 381 1.74 -20.00 -2.35
CA VAL A 381 0.34 -19.64 -2.48
C VAL A 381 -0.29 -20.51 -3.55
N ARG A 382 -1.39 -21.13 -3.22
CA ARG A 382 -2.22 -21.91 -4.16
C ARG A 382 -3.65 -21.42 -4.08
N THR A 383 -4.31 -21.31 -5.23
CA THR A 383 -5.74 -20.92 -5.28
C THR A 383 -6.68 -22.11 -5.33
N ALA A 384 -6.18 -23.28 -5.72
CA ALA A 384 -6.97 -24.52 -5.82
C ALA A 384 -6.18 -25.74 -5.31
N PRO A 385 -6.44 -26.25 -4.06
CA PRO A 385 -7.24 -25.59 -3.03
C PRO A 385 -6.56 -24.33 -2.48
N LEU A 386 -7.36 -23.39 -1.98
CA LEU A 386 -6.81 -22.17 -1.41
C LEU A 386 -5.95 -22.48 -0.17
N ALA A 387 -4.67 -22.16 -0.26
CA ALA A 387 -3.69 -22.34 0.82
C ALA A 387 -2.59 -21.28 0.73
N VAL A 388 -2.14 -20.79 1.86
CA VAL A 388 -1.05 -19.81 1.96
C VAL A 388 -0.03 -20.29 2.99
N SER A 389 1.20 -20.44 2.57
CA SER A 389 2.34 -20.75 3.43
C SER A 389 3.45 -19.73 3.23
N VAL A 390 4.03 -19.24 4.31
CA VAL A 390 5.19 -18.36 4.30
C VAL A 390 6.24 -18.96 5.23
N GLY A 391 7.37 -19.37 4.68
CA GLY A 391 8.43 -20.01 5.47
C GLY A 391 9.11 -19.05 6.43
N GLU A 392 9.36 -17.81 5.99
CA GLU A 392 10.02 -16.78 6.78
C GLU A 392 9.46 -15.38 6.50
N ILE A 393 9.26 -14.62 7.57
CA ILE A 393 8.99 -13.18 7.54
C ILE A 393 10.09 -12.51 8.33
N ALA A 394 10.79 -11.51 7.75
CA ALA A 394 11.84 -10.77 8.42
C ALA A 394 11.64 -9.26 8.27
N LEU A 395 11.57 -8.55 9.40
CA LEU A 395 11.44 -7.09 9.45
C LEU A 395 12.68 -6.51 10.14
N ALA A 396 13.43 -5.68 9.41
CA ALA A 396 14.70 -5.13 9.88
C ALA A 396 14.70 -3.60 9.89
N ASP A 397 15.30 -3.02 10.94
CA ASP A 397 15.51 -1.59 11.14
C ASP A 397 14.21 -0.79 10.96
N PHE A 398 13.17 -1.23 11.66
CA PHE A 398 11.85 -0.62 11.55
C PHE A 398 11.60 0.46 12.60
N PHE A 399 10.80 1.43 12.20
CA PHE A 399 10.25 2.47 13.06
C PHE A 399 8.75 2.54 12.87
N ALA A 400 8.01 2.65 13.98
CA ALA A 400 6.58 2.91 13.96
C ALA A 400 6.23 3.99 14.97
N ARG A 401 5.33 4.90 14.58
CA ARG A 401 4.73 5.88 15.49
C ARG A 401 3.30 5.45 15.81
N VAL A 402 3.06 5.12 17.06
CA VAL A 402 1.75 4.72 17.57
C VAL A 402 1.18 5.88 18.37
N ILE A 403 0.02 6.38 17.97
CA ILE A 403 -0.63 7.53 18.63
C ILE A 403 -2.04 7.11 19.05
N VAL A 404 -2.37 7.37 20.31
CA VAL A 404 -3.75 7.40 20.79
C VAL A 404 -4.27 8.82 20.67
N SER A 405 -5.37 9.01 19.96
CA SER A 405 -6.00 10.33 19.77
C SER A 405 -6.64 10.83 21.07
N PRO A 406 -7.01 12.13 21.18
CA PRO A 406 -7.78 12.62 22.31
C PRO A 406 -9.12 11.90 22.54
N GLN A 407 -9.64 11.19 21.53
CA GLN A 407 -10.85 10.38 21.60
C GLN A 407 -10.57 8.89 21.94
N GLY A 408 -9.33 8.53 22.26
CA GLY A 408 -8.94 7.17 22.63
C GLY A 408 -8.73 6.22 21.43
N GLN A 409 -8.66 6.73 20.20
CA GLN A 409 -8.51 5.92 19.00
C GLN A 409 -7.04 5.79 18.58
N LEU A 410 -6.64 4.59 18.18
CA LEU A 410 -5.29 4.32 17.67
C LEU A 410 -5.16 4.74 16.20
N ASN A 411 -4.12 5.52 15.89
CA ASN A 411 -3.80 5.94 14.52
C ASN A 411 -3.57 4.75 13.58
N LEU A 412 -3.07 3.63 14.06
CA LEU A 412 -2.86 2.42 13.27
C LEU A 412 -4.17 1.85 12.70
N LEU A 413 -5.29 2.00 13.42
CA LEU A 413 -6.62 1.59 12.97
C LEU A 413 -7.23 2.55 11.95
N GLN A 414 -6.66 3.75 11.83
CA GLN A 414 -7.11 4.81 10.93
C GLN A 414 -6.26 4.91 9.66
N ILE A 415 -5.32 3.98 9.43
CA ILE A 415 -4.47 3.97 8.23
C ILE A 415 -5.32 3.83 6.97
N VAL A 416 -6.31 2.94 6.99
CA VAL A 416 -7.25 2.75 5.89
C VAL A 416 -8.42 3.69 6.09
N ARG A 417 -8.67 4.56 5.12
CA ARG A 417 -9.91 5.33 5.06
C ARG A 417 -11.08 4.37 4.90
N ARG A 418 -11.95 4.32 5.89
CA ARG A 418 -13.29 3.80 5.68
C ARG A 418 -14.09 4.94 5.07
N ASP A 419 -14.70 4.70 3.91
CA ASP A 419 -15.72 5.62 3.39
C ASP A 419 -16.74 5.80 4.51
N GLU A 420 -16.89 7.03 4.98
CA GLU A 420 -17.90 7.34 5.97
C GLU A 420 -19.23 6.92 5.36
N GLU A 421 -19.87 5.91 5.92
CA GLU A 421 -21.29 5.70 5.74
C GLU A 421 -21.92 7.07 5.99
N LYS A 422 -22.69 7.57 4.99
CA LYS A 422 -23.45 8.81 5.11
C LYS A 422 -24.06 8.84 6.49
N PRO A 423 -23.93 9.94 7.26
CA PRO A 423 -24.52 10.01 8.57
C PRO A 423 -26.01 9.70 8.41
N SER A 424 -26.44 8.57 8.94
CA SER A 424 -27.86 8.35 9.18
C SER A 424 -28.27 9.54 10.02
N GLU A 425 -29.22 10.33 9.53
CA GLU A 425 -29.84 11.42 10.26
C GLU A 425 -30.12 10.93 11.68
N VAL A 426 -29.36 11.45 12.63
CA VAL A 426 -29.63 11.27 14.05
C VAL A 426 -30.91 12.05 14.30
N VAL A 427 -32.01 11.35 14.24
CA VAL A 427 -33.26 11.83 14.84
C VAL A 427 -32.98 11.99 16.31
N SER A 428 -32.85 13.23 16.76
CA SER A 428 -32.80 13.58 18.18
C SER A 428 -33.97 12.91 18.89
N PRO A 429 -33.74 12.14 19.93
CA PRO A 429 -34.86 11.75 20.80
C PRO A 429 -35.18 12.93 21.71
N GLU A 430 -36.21 13.66 21.35
CA GLU A 430 -36.98 14.46 22.26
C GLU A 430 -37.59 13.52 23.34
N ALA A 431 -37.33 13.81 24.60
CA ALA A 431 -37.83 13.03 25.72
C ALA A 431 -39.36 13.08 25.79
N PRO A 432 -40.04 11.97 25.95
CA PRO A 432 -41.37 11.99 26.58
C PRO A 432 -41.38 11.19 27.87
N ALA A 433 -42.16 11.76 28.76
CA ALA A 433 -42.55 11.27 30.05
C ALA A 433 -43.20 9.87 30.01
N ALA A 434 -43.11 9.23 31.17
CA ALA A 434 -43.67 7.96 31.56
C ALA A 434 -45.06 7.62 31.00
N ALA A 435 -45.17 6.42 30.42
CA ALA A 435 -46.42 5.65 30.47
C ALA A 435 -46.10 4.15 30.43
N GLN A 436 -46.51 3.46 31.48
CA GLN A 436 -46.57 2.00 31.59
C GLN A 436 -47.56 1.42 30.59
N ALA A 437 -47.16 0.42 29.78
CA ALA A 437 -48.11 -0.57 29.26
C ALA A 437 -47.38 -1.84 28.76
N SER A 438 -47.64 -2.93 29.46
CA SER A 438 -47.85 -4.34 29.05
C SER A 438 -47.15 -4.92 27.83
N VAL A 439 -46.36 -5.93 28.10
CA VAL A 439 -45.71 -6.92 27.22
C VAL A 439 -46.78 -7.79 26.51
N PRO A 440 -46.58 -8.11 25.22
CA PRO A 440 -46.94 -9.42 24.70
C PRO A 440 -45.69 -10.22 24.32
N GLU A 441 -45.64 -11.42 24.86
CA GLU A 441 -44.70 -12.48 24.46
C GLU A 441 -44.79 -12.76 22.97
N GLY A 442 -43.75 -12.37 22.26
CA GLY A 442 -43.46 -12.74 20.86
C GLY A 442 -42.16 -13.54 20.81
N LYS A 443 -42.26 -14.76 20.35
CA LYS A 443 -41.20 -15.74 20.18
C LYS A 443 -39.89 -15.07 19.70
N ALA A 444 -38.88 -15.17 20.52
CA ALA A 444 -37.49 -14.88 20.14
C ALA A 444 -37.08 -15.82 19.00
N VAL A 445 -36.94 -15.26 17.81
CA VAL A 445 -36.16 -15.87 16.75
C VAL A 445 -34.71 -15.77 17.21
N ALA A 446 -34.11 -16.91 17.53
CA ALA A 446 -32.70 -16.99 17.83
C ALA A 446 -31.88 -16.36 16.67
N PRO A 447 -30.90 -15.50 16.94
CA PRO A 447 -29.98 -15.07 15.91
C PRO A 447 -29.29 -16.33 15.37
N LEU A 448 -29.41 -16.56 14.06
CA LEU A 448 -28.56 -17.51 13.35
C LEU A 448 -27.12 -17.13 13.66
N ALA A 449 -26.40 -17.98 14.37
CA ALA A 449 -24.97 -17.86 14.53
C ALA A 449 -24.38 -17.70 13.14
N PRO A 450 -23.44 -16.77 12.91
CA PRO A 450 -22.79 -16.65 11.63
C PRO A 450 -22.11 -17.99 11.32
N GLU A 451 -22.55 -18.64 10.27
CA GLU A 451 -21.91 -19.82 9.70
C GLU A 451 -20.42 -19.47 9.56
N HIS A 452 -19.54 -20.26 10.14
CA HIS A 452 -18.12 -20.03 10.19
C HIS A 452 -17.60 -19.79 8.77
N ALA A 453 -17.22 -18.56 8.47
CA ALA A 453 -16.47 -18.28 7.26
C ALA A 453 -15.26 -19.23 7.22
N PRO A 454 -14.96 -19.90 6.11
CA PRO A 454 -13.86 -20.83 6.02
C PRO A 454 -12.58 -20.12 6.43
N VAL A 455 -11.97 -20.58 7.53
CA VAL A 455 -10.68 -20.04 7.99
C VAL A 455 -9.66 -20.31 6.91
N LEU A 456 -9.07 -19.26 6.34
CA LEU A 456 -7.98 -19.38 5.36
C LEU A 456 -6.85 -20.22 5.96
N PRO A 457 -6.45 -21.34 5.34
CA PRO A 457 -5.31 -22.12 5.80
C PRO A 457 -4.04 -21.29 5.64
N LEU A 458 -3.57 -20.73 6.76
CA LEU A 458 -2.38 -19.89 6.81
C LEU A 458 -1.32 -20.53 7.69
N LYS A 459 -0.10 -20.66 7.16
CA LYS A 459 1.06 -21.19 7.87
C LYS A 459 2.25 -20.27 7.73
N ILE A 460 2.81 -19.83 8.86
CA ILE A 460 4.02 -19.00 8.91
C ILE A 460 5.07 -19.73 9.73
N GLY A 461 6.17 -20.13 9.09
CA GLY A 461 7.22 -20.90 9.74
C GLY A 461 7.95 -20.09 10.80
N LYS A 462 8.43 -18.89 10.44
CA LYS A 462 9.22 -18.04 11.32
C LYS A 462 8.98 -16.55 11.01
N ILE A 463 8.85 -15.73 12.05
CA ILE A 463 8.89 -14.27 11.95
C ILE A 463 10.11 -13.79 12.73
N THR A 464 10.93 -12.93 12.14
CA THR A 464 12.11 -12.33 12.76
C THR A 464 11.97 -10.81 12.77
N LEU A 465 12.17 -10.19 13.93
CA LEU A 465 12.21 -8.75 14.11
C LEU A 465 13.62 -8.34 14.52
N GLN A 466 14.16 -7.28 13.95
CA GLN A 466 15.49 -6.78 14.25
C GLN A 466 15.56 -5.25 14.19
N GLY A 467 16.19 -4.63 15.18
CA GLY A 467 16.50 -3.20 15.18
C GLY A 467 15.28 -2.29 15.23
N GLY A 468 14.17 -2.75 15.79
CA GLY A 468 12.90 -2.02 15.81
C GLY A 468 12.89 -0.86 16.81
N ASN A 469 12.22 0.22 16.42
CA ASN A 469 11.90 1.35 17.28
C ASN A 469 10.42 1.68 17.16
N VAL A 470 9.70 1.76 18.29
CA VAL A 470 8.31 2.17 18.34
C VAL A 470 8.18 3.37 19.25
N ARG A 471 7.71 4.47 18.72
CA ARG A 471 7.35 5.67 19.48
C ARG A 471 5.86 5.66 19.77
N PHE A 472 5.50 5.54 21.01
CA PHE A 472 4.13 5.61 21.49
C PHE A 472 3.84 7.01 22.01
N THR A 473 2.67 7.56 21.69
CA THR A 473 2.18 8.84 22.25
C THR A 473 0.71 8.70 22.58
N ASP A 474 0.34 9.01 23.82
CA ASP A 474 -1.04 9.00 24.28
C ASP A 474 -1.50 10.46 24.47
N ASN A 475 -2.38 10.92 23.56
CA ASN A 475 -2.99 12.25 23.61
C ASN A 475 -4.34 12.24 24.35
N PHE A 476 -4.84 11.08 24.74
CA PHE A 476 -6.06 10.95 25.57
C PHE A 476 -5.80 11.42 27.01
N ILE A 477 -4.58 11.25 27.48
CA ILE A 477 -4.12 11.73 28.78
C ILE A 477 -3.53 13.14 28.65
N LYS A 478 -3.80 14.00 29.62
CA LYS A 478 -3.21 15.33 29.70
C LYS A 478 -2.44 15.52 31.00
N PRO A 479 -1.21 16.05 30.95
CA PRO A 479 -0.36 16.26 29.76
C PRO A 479 -0.08 14.94 29.02
N ASN A 480 0.22 15.05 27.72
CA ASN A 480 0.40 13.88 26.86
C ASN A 480 1.51 12.95 27.40
N TYR A 481 1.25 11.64 27.27
CA TYR A 481 2.26 10.64 27.62
C TYR A 481 3.00 10.17 26.36
N SER A 482 4.32 10.02 26.46
CA SER A 482 5.13 9.46 25.40
C SER A 482 6.11 8.43 25.92
N ALA A 483 6.32 7.37 25.13
CA ALA A 483 7.25 6.27 25.42
C ALA A 483 7.95 5.81 24.14
N ASN A 484 9.20 5.40 24.26
CA ASN A 484 9.95 4.85 23.14
C ASN A 484 10.40 3.43 23.46
N LEU A 485 9.92 2.48 22.68
CA LEU A 485 10.44 1.12 22.67
C LEU A 485 11.54 1.04 21.61
N ARG A 486 12.76 0.71 22.00
CA ARG A 486 13.95 0.72 21.15
C ARG A 486 14.63 -0.63 21.10
N GLN A 487 15.41 -0.83 20.04
CA GLN A 487 16.18 -2.06 19.80
C GLN A 487 15.33 -3.32 19.88
N ILE A 488 14.07 -3.20 19.45
CA ILE A 488 13.14 -4.32 19.45
C ILE A 488 13.67 -5.38 18.49
N SER A 489 13.88 -6.55 19.04
CA SER A 489 14.35 -7.73 18.31
C SER A 489 13.62 -8.95 18.84
N GLY A 490 13.30 -9.91 17.96
CA GLY A 490 12.59 -11.08 18.42
C GLY A 490 12.31 -12.09 17.33
N ARG A 491 11.68 -13.16 17.75
CA ARG A 491 11.32 -14.26 16.88
C ARG A 491 9.98 -14.84 17.28
N ILE A 492 9.15 -15.17 16.27
CA ILE A 492 7.97 -16.01 16.43
C ILE A 492 8.19 -17.24 15.54
N SER A 493 7.86 -18.42 16.01
CA SER A 493 8.03 -19.66 15.24
C SER A 493 6.82 -20.57 15.39
N GLY A 494 6.38 -21.18 14.26
CA GLY A 494 5.29 -22.16 14.24
C GLY A 494 3.89 -21.55 14.27
N LEU A 495 3.70 -20.36 13.69
CA LEU A 495 2.38 -19.70 13.64
C LEU A 495 1.53 -20.35 12.53
N SER A 496 0.36 -20.86 12.89
CA SER A 496 -0.56 -21.53 11.96
C SER A 496 -2.01 -21.31 12.38
N SER A 497 -2.90 -21.30 11.39
CA SER A 497 -4.35 -21.32 11.61
C SER A 497 -4.89 -22.74 11.88
N GLU A 498 -4.05 -23.76 11.83
CA GLU A 498 -4.44 -25.15 12.13
C GLU A 498 -4.89 -25.28 13.59
N PRO A 499 -5.98 -26.01 13.86
CA PRO A 499 -6.47 -26.21 15.23
C PRO A 499 -5.41 -26.84 16.12
N GLY A 500 -5.22 -26.30 17.33
CA GLY A 500 -4.27 -26.82 18.32
C GLY A 500 -2.80 -26.44 18.07
N SER A 501 -2.49 -25.70 16.99
CA SER A 501 -1.15 -25.16 16.80
C SER A 501 -0.83 -24.11 17.86
N VAL A 502 0.44 -24.04 18.30
CA VAL A 502 0.91 -23.03 19.24
C VAL A 502 2.27 -22.54 18.77
N ALA A 503 2.38 -21.25 18.53
CA ALA A 503 3.62 -20.58 18.17
C ALA A 503 4.41 -20.14 19.41
N ASN A 504 5.73 -20.17 19.34
CA ASN A 504 6.61 -19.64 20.35
C ASN A 504 7.05 -18.23 19.94
N LEU A 505 6.98 -17.28 20.88
CA LEU A 505 7.39 -15.90 20.73
C LEU A 505 8.48 -15.57 21.73
N GLU A 506 9.56 -14.98 21.25
CA GLU A 506 10.61 -14.35 22.08
C GLU A 506 10.82 -12.93 21.53
N LEU A 507 10.75 -11.92 22.41
CA LEU A 507 10.97 -10.54 22.05
C LEU A 507 11.81 -9.85 23.12
N ARG A 508 12.76 -9.03 22.67
CA ARG A 508 13.63 -8.21 23.52
C ARG A 508 13.65 -6.79 22.99
N GLY A 509 13.88 -5.86 23.89
CA GLY A 509 14.01 -4.46 23.58
C GLY A 509 14.37 -3.64 24.79
N SER A 510 14.20 -2.33 24.69
CA SER A 510 14.35 -1.42 25.82
C SER A 510 13.28 -0.35 25.78
N TYR A 511 12.77 0.02 26.94
CA TYR A 511 11.92 1.18 27.12
C TYR A 511 12.85 2.38 27.38
N ASP A 512 12.72 3.40 26.52
CA ASP A 512 13.50 4.66 26.56
C ASP A 512 15.04 4.47 26.67
N ASN A 513 15.60 3.43 26.05
CA ASN A 513 17.01 3.03 26.09
C ASN A 513 17.55 2.64 27.51
N VAL A 514 16.73 2.69 28.53
CA VAL A 514 17.16 2.53 29.93
C VAL A 514 16.64 1.23 30.53
N ALA A 515 15.37 0.92 30.31
CA ALA A 515 14.72 -0.21 30.93
C ALA A 515 14.64 -1.40 29.94
N PRO A 516 15.41 -2.48 30.17
CA PRO A 516 15.35 -3.67 29.33
C PRO A 516 13.96 -4.31 29.41
N LEU A 517 13.46 -4.70 28.24
CA LEU A 517 12.21 -5.41 28.02
C LEU A 517 12.50 -6.83 27.51
N ASN A 518 11.93 -7.83 28.15
CA ASN A 518 11.92 -9.20 27.66
C ASN A 518 10.50 -9.72 27.63
N VAL A 519 10.14 -10.44 26.57
CA VAL A 519 8.84 -11.10 26.41
C VAL A 519 9.07 -12.51 25.89
N VAL A 520 8.49 -13.48 26.56
CA VAL A 520 8.43 -14.88 26.11
C VAL A 520 6.97 -15.30 26.14
N ALA A 521 6.50 -15.90 25.07
CA ALA A 521 5.12 -16.34 25.04
C ALA A 521 4.90 -17.57 24.14
N ARG A 522 3.81 -18.25 24.44
CA ARG A 522 3.21 -19.28 23.59
C ARG A 522 1.86 -18.72 23.12
N ILE A 523 1.67 -18.62 21.81
CA ILE A 523 0.51 -17.91 21.26
C ILE A 523 -0.15 -18.70 20.13
N ASN A 524 -1.46 -18.56 20.00
CA ASN A 524 -2.18 -18.88 18.78
C ASN A 524 -3.24 -17.80 18.51
N PRO A 525 -2.88 -16.67 17.89
CA PRO A 525 -3.81 -15.60 17.56
C PRO A 525 -4.69 -15.90 16.35
N LEU A 526 -4.38 -16.96 15.58
CA LEU A 526 -5.08 -17.35 14.35
C LEU A 526 -6.15 -18.42 14.62
N ALA A 527 -6.25 -18.94 15.84
CA ALA A 527 -7.29 -19.87 16.22
C ALA A 527 -8.64 -19.15 16.35
N ALA A 528 -9.74 -19.88 16.15
CA ALA A 528 -11.09 -19.37 16.41
C ALA A 528 -11.28 -18.87 17.85
N LYS A 529 -10.57 -19.49 18.79
CA LYS A 529 -10.40 -19.02 20.17
C LYS A 529 -8.93 -18.75 20.42
N PRO A 530 -8.51 -17.48 20.63
CA PRO A 530 -7.12 -17.14 20.83
C PRO A 530 -6.53 -17.84 22.06
N TYR A 531 -5.29 -18.29 21.93
CA TYR A 531 -4.48 -18.81 23.03
C TYR A 531 -3.28 -17.90 23.28
N LEU A 532 -3.04 -17.60 24.56
CA LEU A 532 -1.90 -16.83 25.01
C LEU A 532 -1.39 -17.40 26.35
N ASP A 533 -0.10 -17.63 26.44
CA ASP A 533 0.63 -17.87 27.69
C ASP A 533 1.90 -17.02 27.59
N LEU A 534 1.90 -15.85 28.26
CA LEU A 534 2.90 -14.80 28.10
C LEU A 534 3.54 -14.46 29.43
N GLN A 535 4.86 -14.36 29.41
CA GLN A 535 5.66 -13.78 30.46
C GLN A 535 6.43 -12.60 29.91
N ALA A 536 6.34 -11.45 30.58
CA ALA A 536 7.11 -10.28 30.21
C ALA A 536 7.68 -9.59 31.45
N ASP A 537 8.89 -9.04 31.31
CA ASP A 537 9.53 -8.21 32.29
C ASP A 537 10.11 -6.95 31.67
N VAL A 538 9.96 -5.84 32.39
CA VAL A 538 10.59 -4.56 32.12
C VAL A 538 11.15 -4.03 33.42
N LYS A 539 12.42 -3.65 33.42
CA LYS A 539 13.10 -3.25 34.66
C LYS A 539 13.61 -1.83 34.60
N GLY A 540 13.30 -1.05 35.65
CA GLY A 540 13.88 0.28 35.86
C GLY A 540 13.31 1.37 34.97
N ILE A 541 12.01 1.33 34.68
CA ILE A 541 11.31 2.41 33.96
C ILE A 541 11.29 3.67 34.83
N GLU A 542 11.66 4.82 34.25
CA GLU A 542 11.54 6.12 34.92
C GLU A 542 10.06 6.49 35.08
N MET A 543 9.62 6.61 36.34
CA MET A 543 8.22 6.86 36.67
C MET A 543 7.76 8.29 36.36
N THR A 544 8.69 9.23 36.23
CA THR A 544 8.37 10.60 35.81
C THR A 544 7.62 10.67 34.50
N SER A 545 7.84 9.70 33.59
CA SER A 545 7.09 9.51 32.34
C SER A 545 5.59 9.30 32.57
N PHE A 546 5.18 8.77 33.72
CA PHE A 546 3.79 8.50 34.06
C PHE A 546 3.10 9.65 34.81
N THR A 547 3.75 10.82 34.94
CA THR A 547 3.17 11.99 35.62
C THR A 547 1.80 12.37 35.04
N SER A 548 1.59 12.22 33.72
CA SER A 548 0.29 12.47 33.09
C SER A 548 -0.83 11.59 33.66
N TYR A 549 -0.52 10.31 33.88
CA TYR A 549 -1.48 9.37 34.45
C TYR A 549 -1.67 9.59 35.95
N SER A 550 -0.57 9.80 36.70
CA SER A 550 -0.66 10.06 38.14
C SER A 550 -1.36 11.39 38.43
N GLY A 551 -1.10 12.43 37.66
CA GLY A 551 -1.79 13.73 37.77
C GLY A 551 -3.29 13.58 37.54
N LYS A 552 -3.68 12.85 36.45
CA LYS A 552 -5.09 12.64 36.13
C LYS A 552 -5.83 11.81 37.18
N TYR A 553 -5.27 10.68 37.64
CA TYR A 553 -5.98 9.72 38.48
C TYR A 553 -5.62 9.78 39.96
N ALA A 554 -4.38 10.18 40.30
CA ALA A 554 -3.90 10.28 41.67
C ALA A 554 -3.84 11.72 42.19
N GLY A 555 -3.90 12.73 41.31
CA GLY A 555 -3.85 14.15 41.68
C GLY A 555 -2.46 14.65 42.05
N TYR A 556 -1.39 13.97 41.68
CA TYR A 556 -0.01 14.34 41.95
C TYR A 556 0.90 14.09 40.77
N ALA A 557 1.86 14.96 40.53
CA ALA A 557 2.99 14.71 39.66
C ALA A 557 3.92 13.68 40.30
N ILE A 558 4.72 13.00 39.47
CA ILE A 558 5.79 12.10 39.96
C ILE A 558 7.12 12.80 39.76
N ASP A 559 7.83 13.10 40.87
CA ASP A 559 9.13 13.75 40.82
C ASP A 559 10.24 12.76 40.49
N LYS A 560 10.17 11.55 41.01
CA LYS A 560 11.11 10.48 40.74
C LYS A 560 10.58 9.11 41.11
N GLY A 561 11.21 8.08 40.57
CA GLY A 561 10.99 6.71 40.92
C GLY A 561 11.32 5.80 39.74
N LYS A 562 11.63 4.54 40.02
CA LYS A 562 11.83 3.50 39.00
C LYS A 562 10.83 2.39 39.15
N LEU A 563 10.19 2.00 38.07
CA LEU A 563 9.24 0.91 38.03
C LEU A 563 9.86 -0.30 37.34
N SER A 564 9.76 -1.44 37.95
CA SER A 564 9.98 -2.73 37.31
C SER A 564 8.65 -3.49 37.28
N LEU A 565 8.29 -4.00 36.11
CA LEU A 565 7.03 -4.69 35.87
C LEU A 565 7.30 -6.12 35.43
N PHE A 566 6.65 -7.08 36.10
CA PHE A 566 6.66 -8.49 35.74
C PHE A 566 5.23 -8.92 35.52
N VAL A 567 4.92 -9.50 34.36
CA VAL A 567 3.55 -9.92 34.02
C VAL A 567 3.53 -11.36 33.54
N ASN A 568 2.53 -12.09 33.98
CA ASN A 568 2.19 -13.44 33.53
C ASN A 568 0.73 -13.41 33.05
N TYR A 569 0.49 -13.58 31.75
CA TYR A 569 -0.85 -13.54 31.18
C TYR A 569 -1.18 -14.86 30.53
N LYS A 570 -2.28 -15.47 30.94
CA LYS A 570 -2.82 -16.67 30.31
C LYS A 570 -4.22 -16.40 29.77
N ILE A 571 -4.40 -16.63 28.47
CA ILE A 571 -5.72 -16.60 27.82
C ILE A 571 -5.97 -18.00 27.27
N GLU A 572 -7.07 -18.60 27.73
CA GLU A 572 -7.51 -19.92 27.32
C GLU A 572 -9.05 -19.97 27.35
N ASN A 573 -9.69 -20.39 26.27
CA ASN A 573 -11.16 -20.45 26.17
C ASN A 573 -11.86 -19.11 26.50
N ASP A 574 -11.32 -18.00 26.00
CA ASP A 574 -11.80 -16.63 26.22
C ASP A 574 -11.73 -16.14 27.71
N LEU A 575 -11.03 -16.89 28.56
CA LEU A 575 -10.76 -16.50 29.93
C LEU A 575 -9.34 -15.97 30.07
N LEU A 576 -9.21 -14.77 30.63
CA LEU A 576 -7.94 -14.17 31.02
C LEU A 576 -7.64 -14.47 32.49
N ALA A 577 -6.46 -14.99 32.78
CA ALA A 577 -5.84 -14.97 34.09
C ALA A 577 -4.50 -14.22 33.97
N ALA A 578 -4.33 -13.17 34.75
CA ALA A 578 -3.17 -12.31 34.71
C ALA A 578 -2.60 -12.04 36.09
N GLU A 579 -1.29 -12.13 36.23
CA GLU A 579 -0.55 -11.70 37.41
C GLU A 579 0.36 -10.55 37.03
N ASN A 580 0.23 -9.43 37.76
CA ASN A 580 1.04 -8.23 37.54
C ASN A 580 1.82 -7.94 38.83
N ARG A 581 3.12 -8.11 38.80
CA ARG A 581 4.01 -7.69 39.90
C ARG A 581 4.69 -6.40 39.52
N LEU A 582 4.43 -5.36 40.30
CA LEU A 582 5.02 -4.04 40.18
C LEU A 582 6.02 -3.84 41.31
N PHE A 583 7.29 -3.67 40.96
CA PHE A 583 8.31 -3.29 41.87
C PHE A 583 8.72 -1.84 41.62
N ILE A 584 8.47 -0.96 42.58
CA ILE A 584 8.71 0.48 42.49
C ILE A 584 9.80 0.88 43.48
N ASP A 585 10.86 1.50 42.97
CA ASP A 585 12.00 1.98 43.76
C ASP A 585 11.96 3.49 43.84
N GLN A 586 12.04 4.06 45.02
CA GLN A 586 12.19 5.50 45.35
C GLN A 586 11.06 6.43 44.78
N LEU A 587 9.83 5.93 44.65
CA LEU A 587 8.71 6.76 44.19
C LEU A 587 8.56 8.00 45.08
N THR A 588 8.58 9.17 44.49
CA THR A 588 8.33 10.44 45.15
C THR A 588 7.33 11.25 44.33
N PHE A 589 6.27 11.70 44.99
CA PHE A 589 5.35 12.61 44.36
C PHE A 589 5.83 14.07 44.52
N GLY A 590 5.61 14.85 43.48
CA GLY A 590 5.80 16.29 43.42
C GLY A 590 4.53 17.06 43.74
N ASP A 591 4.34 18.15 42.99
CA ASP A 591 3.23 19.06 43.19
C ASP A 591 1.85 18.41 42.96
N ALA A 592 0.84 18.89 43.67
CA ALA A 592 -0.53 18.48 43.47
C ALA A 592 -1.04 18.98 42.11
N VAL A 593 -1.74 18.11 41.38
CA VAL A 593 -2.36 18.40 40.09
C VAL A 593 -3.86 18.40 40.24
N GLU A 594 -4.51 19.51 39.91
CA GLU A 594 -5.98 19.57 39.93
C GLU A 594 -6.55 18.69 38.77
N SER A 595 -7.31 17.68 39.13
CA SER A 595 -8.00 16.83 38.17
C SER A 595 -9.36 16.40 38.71
N PRO A 596 -10.45 16.57 37.94
CA PRO A 596 -11.77 16.10 38.35
C PRO A 596 -11.87 14.58 38.45
N GLU A 597 -10.97 13.85 37.81
CA GLU A 597 -10.90 12.37 37.83
C GLU A 597 -9.99 11.84 38.94
N ALA A 598 -9.26 12.72 39.62
CA ALA A 598 -8.34 12.34 40.68
C ALA A 598 -9.10 11.74 41.87
N THR A 599 -8.51 10.68 42.44
CA THR A 599 -9.01 10.10 43.68
C THR A 599 -8.95 11.10 44.80
N LYS A 600 -9.97 11.14 45.65
CA LYS A 600 -10.00 11.97 46.88
C LYS A 600 -9.26 11.32 48.07
N LEU A 601 -8.59 10.19 47.85
CA LEU A 601 -7.81 9.50 48.86
C LEU A 601 -6.48 10.20 49.13
N PRO A 602 -5.94 10.13 50.32
CA PRO A 602 -4.60 10.71 50.66
C PRO A 602 -3.50 9.82 50.04
N VAL A 603 -3.28 10.03 48.72
CA VAL A 603 -2.35 9.22 47.91
C VAL A 603 -0.94 9.23 48.43
N THR A 604 -0.45 10.40 48.85
CA THR A 604 0.90 10.57 49.45
C THR A 604 1.05 9.77 50.73
N LEU A 605 0.05 9.73 51.58
CA LEU A 605 0.01 8.91 52.76
C LEU A 605 0.02 7.43 52.36
N ALA A 606 -0.77 7.01 51.43
CA ALA A 606 -0.82 5.63 50.97
C ALA A 606 0.51 5.14 50.37
N VAL A 607 1.19 5.96 49.56
CA VAL A 607 2.52 5.63 49.04
C VAL A 607 3.55 5.53 50.15
N SER A 608 3.53 6.45 51.11
CA SER A 608 4.41 6.38 52.27
C SER A 608 4.26 5.10 53.09
N LEU A 609 3.09 4.50 53.01
CA LEU A 609 2.71 3.30 53.75
C LEU A 609 3.08 2.01 53.01
N LEU A 610 3.09 2.05 51.67
CA LEU A 610 3.50 0.92 50.83
C LEU A 610 5.02 0.79 50.75
N LYS A 611 5.75 1.85 51.08
CA LYS A 611 7.21 1.84 51.09
C LYS A 611 7.78 1.05 52.25
N ASN A 612 8.68 0.15 51.93
CA ASN A 612 9.53 -0.48 52.94
C ASN A 612 10.63 0.50 53.46
N ARG A 613 11.48 0.05 54.38
CA ARG A 613 12.59 0.84 54.92
C ARG A 613 13.60 1.31 53.87
N ASN A 614 13.67 0.63 52.74
CA ASN A 614 14.52 0.96 51.60
C ASN A 614 13.87 1.92 50.61
N GLY A 615 12.60 2.33 50.85
CA GLY A 615 11.84 3.16 49.90
C GLY A 615 11.20 2.39 48.74
N GLU A 616 11.21 1.05 48.80
CA GLU A 616 10.71 0.16 47.77
C GLU A 616 9.25 -0.20 48.02
N ILE A 617 8.48 -0.38 46.96
CA ILE A 617 7.07 -0.84 46.95
C ILE A 617 7.00 -2.08 46.07
N ASP A 618 6.53 -3.20 46.60
CA ASP A 618 6.33 -4.47 45.85
C ASP A 618 4.84 -4.84 45.89
N LEU A 619 4.19 -4.75 44.75
CA LEU A 619 2.75 -4.99 44.61
C LEU A 619 2.49 -6.18 43.66
N ASN A 620 1.65 -7.10 44.08
CA ASN A 620 1.13 -8.17 43.22
C ASN A 620 -0.35 -7.93 42.95
N LEU A 621 -0.72 -7.74 41.66
CA LEU A 621 -2.05 -7.40 41.22
C LEU A 621 -2.61 -8.51 40.30
N PRO A 622 -3.26 -9.53 40.86
CA PRO A 622 -3.94 -10.54 40.05
C PRO A 622 -5.20 -9.97 39.40
N ILE A 623 -5.40 -10.28 38.14
CA ILE A 623 -6.56 -9.88 37.33
C ILE A 623 -7.13 -11.12 36.65
N SER A 624 -8.43 -11.30 36.67
CA SER A 624 -9.11 -12.37 35.95
C SER A 624 -10.44 -11.91 35.40
N GLY A 625 -10.86 -12.49 34.27
CA GLY A 625 -12.14 -12.14 33.66
C GLY A 625 -12.35 -12.82 32.32
N SER A 626 -13.54 -12.66 31.75
CA SER A 626 -13.88 -13.17 30.43
C SER A 626 -13.69 -12.10 29.37
N LEU A 627 -13.02 -12.42 28.26
CA LEU A 627 -12.86 -11.53 27.10
C LEU A 627 -14.17 -11.27 26.36
N ASN A 628 -15.18 -12.13 26.59
CA ASN A 628 -16.51 -11.99 26.00
C ASN A 628 -17.45 -11.07 26.83
N ASP A 629 -17.00 -10.62 28.02
CA ASP A 629 -17.72 -9.67 28.83
C ASP A 629 -17.49 -8.24 28.31
N PRO A 630 -18.51 -7.54 27.80
CA PRO A 630 -18.34 -6.18 27.27
C PRO A 630 -17.92 -5.14 28.34
N GLU A 631 -18.16 -5.43 29.63
CA GLU A 631 -17.72 -4.57 30.73
C GLU A 631 -16.28 -4.89 31.19
N PHE A 632 -15.69 -5.95 30.69
CA PHE A 632 -14.35 -6.37 31.04
C PHE A 632 -13.30 -5.44 30.41
N SER A 633 -12.65 -4.65 31.24
CA SER A 633 -11.55 -3.75 30.85
C SER A 633 -10.34 -3.98 31.75
N VAL A 634 -9.25 -4.50 31.20
CA VAL A 634 -7.99 -4.73 31.92
C VAL A 634 -7.49 -3.43 32.55
N GLY A 635 -7.54 -2.32 31.83
CA GLY A 635 -7.11 -1.01 32.33
C GLY A 635 -7.96 -0.50 33.50
N GLY A 636 -9.28 -0.62 33.39
CA GLY A 636 -10.22 -0.23 34.45
C GLY A 636 -10.04 -1.07 35.72
N LEU A 637 -9.77 -2.35 35.57
CA LEU A 637 -9.50 -3.25 36.70
C LEU A 637 -8.16 -2.93 37.39
N ILE A 638 -7.09 -2.63 36.66
CA ILE A 638 -5.82 -2.20 37.22
C ILE A 638 -6.02 -0.95 38.07
N VAL A 639 -6.69 0.07 37.54
CA VAL A 639 -6.99 1.31 38.29
C VAL A 639 -7.80 0.99 39.56
N LYS A 640 -8.82 0.17 39.49
CA LYS A 640 -9.65 -0.21 40.63
C LYS A 640 -8.88 -0.98 41.71
N VAL A 641 -7.99 -1.87 41.32
CA VAL A 641 -7.14 -2.62 42.27
C VAL A 641 -6.11 -1.73 42.90
N VAL A 642 -5.47 -0.81 42.15
CA VAL A 642 -4.53 0.17 42.68
C VAL A 642 -5.22 1.10 43.70
N VAL A 643 -6.39 1.63 43.36
CA VAL A 643 -7.19 2.45 44.29
C VAL A 643 -7.52 1.70 45.60
N ASN A 644 -7.92 0.45 45.52
CA ASN A 644 -8.24 -0.38 46.70
C ASN A 644 -7.01 -0.69 47.57
N LEU A 645 -5.82 -0.77 46.96
CA LEU A 645 -4.54 -0.95 47.73
C LEU A 645 -4.20 0.29 48.54
N PHE A 646 -4.42 1.49 47.97
CA PHE A 646 -4.18 2.75 48.64
C PHE A 646 -5.06 2.91 49.91
N VAL A 647 -6.20 2.31 49.94
CA VAL A 647 -7.15 2.36 51.10
C VAL A 647 -6.63 1.54 52.30
N LYS A 648 -5.74 0.58 52.12
CA LYS A 648 -5.32 -0.37 53.15
C LYS A 648 -4.01 -0.03 53.90
N ALA A 649 -3.29 0.99 53.49
CA ALA A 649 -1.92 1.17 53.96
C ALA A 649 -1.65 2.48 54.70
N VAL A 650 -1.87 2.59 56.03
CA VAL A 650 -1.50 3.78 56.81
C VAL A 650 -0.54 3.42 57.96
N ALA A 651 0.72 3.74 57.85
CA ALA A 651 1.61 4.19 58.87
C ALA A 651 3.14 4.24 58.56
N SER A 652 3.67 5.41 58.49
CA SER A 652 4.89 5.96 59.09
C SER A 652 6.17 6.30 58.31
N PRO A 653 6.96 7.24 58.78
CA PRO A 653 7.68 8.22 57.94
C PRO A 653 9.22 8.19 58.05
N PHE A 654 9.84 9.19 57.45
CA PHE A 654 11.18 9.81 57.55
C PHE A 654 12.27 9.48 56.56
N SER A 655 13.03 10.37 56.16
CA SER A 655 13.58 11.69 55.88
C SER A 655 15.13 11.66 55.75
N LEU A 656 15.64 12.64 55.03
CA LEU A 656 16.93 13.28 55.09
C LEU A 656 18.15 12.64 54.43
N LEU A 657 18.71 13.39 53.54
CA LEU A 657 20.10 13.96 53.62
C LEU A 657 20.54 14.44 52.24
N GLY A 658 21.02 15.42 52.12
CA GLY A 658 21.66 16.65 52.13
C GLY A 658 23.10 16.70 51.66
N SER A 659 23.30 17.63 50.81
CA SER A 659 24.47 18.40 50.42
C SER A 659 25.88 17.93 50.81
N VAL A 660 26.73 17.76 49.80
CA VAL A 660 28.12 18.28 49.74
C VAL A 660 28.65 18.10 48.31
N PHE A 661 28.89 19.18 47.60
CA PHE A 661 30.05 19.39 46.74
C PHE A 661 29.99 20.80 46.14
N GLY A 662 30.86 21.67 46.63
CA GLY A 662 31.10 22.98 46.03
C GLY A 662 32.03 22.82 44.84
N GLY A 663 31.74 23.52 43.77
CA GLY A 663 32.63 23.64 42.62
C GLY A 663 31.88 23.99 41.39
N GLY A 664 31.79 25.23 41.03
CA GLY A 664 31.36 25.74 39.71
C GLY A 664 29.86 25.74 39.46
N GLU A 665 29.21 26.84 39.68
CA GLU A 665 27.81 27.12 39.31
C GLU A 665 27.56 26.94 37.82
N GLU A 666 28.59 26.88 36.99
CA GLU A 666 28.51 26.72 35.54
C GLU A 666 28.12 25.31 35.08
N LEU A 667 28.34 24.29 35.89
CA LEU A 667 27.98 22.91 35.56
C LEU A 667 26.60 22.50 36.08
N SER A 668 25.91 23.36 36.77
CA SER A 668 24.60 23.07 37.35
C SER A 668 23.47 23.00 36.28
N HIS A 669 23.76 23.47 35.10
CA HIS A 669 22.78 23.52 34.03
C HIS A 669 23.42 23.44 32.64
N VAL A 670 22.63 23.01 31.66
CA VAL A 670 22.97 23.02 30.24
C VAL A 670 21.88 23.77 29.50
N GLY A 671 22.27 24.84 28.75
CA GLY A 671 21.34 25.62 27.93
C GLY A 671 20.90 24.90 26.66
N PHE A 672 19.74 25.27 26.19
CA PHE A 672 19.20 24.83 24.89
C PHE A 672 18.76 26.04 24.07
N ALA A 673 18.75 25.87 22.75
CA ALA A 673 18.13 26.86 21.88
C ALA A 673 16.60 26.86 22.09
N ALA A 674 15.99 28.06 22.05
CA ALA A 674 14.55 28.22 22.21
C ALA A 674 13.76 27.34 21.24
N GLY A 675 12.78 26.57 21.73
CA GLY A 675 11.93 25.66 20.96
C GLY A 675 12.61 24.37 20.48
N LEU A 676 13.87 24.12 20.84
CA LEU A 676 14.63 22.94 20.40
C LEU A 676 15.10 22.10 21.60
N ALA A 677 15.24 20.79 21.36
CA ALA A 677 15.80 19.81 22.32
C ALA A 677 17.16 19.27 21.85
N ARG A 678 17.86 19.96 20.95
CA ARG A 678 19.15 19.52 20.42
C ARG A 678 20.29 19.98 21.30
N ILE A 679 21.16 19.05 21.69
CA ILE A 679 22.41 19.34 22.42
C ILE A 679 23.41 19.96 21.45
N ASP A 680 23.87 21.17 21.74
CA ASP A 680 24.92 21.86 20.97
C ASP A 680 26.33 21.52 21.48
N ALA A 681 27.35 22.07 20.81
CA ALA A 681 28.75 21.80 21.13
C ALA A 681 29.17 22.27 22.54
N ASP A 682 28.57 23.36 23.02
CA ASP A 682 28.90 23.90 24.37
C ASP A 682 28.17 23.08 25.45
N ALA A 683 26.94 22.68 25.19
CA ALA A 683 26.22 21.71 26.02
C ALA A 683 26.97 20.39 26.12
N GLN A 684 27.50 19.86 25.00
CA GLN A 684 28.32 18.63 25.01
C GLN A 684 29.54 18.74 25.94
N LYS A 685 30.28 19.82 25.86
CA LYS A 685 31.47 20.05 26.74
C LYS A 685 31.10 20.00 28.21
N ARG A 686 30.00 20.64 28.60
CA ARG A 686 29.51 20.61 30.00
C ARG A 686 29.08 19.20 30.42
N LEU A 687 28.37 18.49 29.52
CA LEU A 687 27.95 17.10 29.77
C LEU A 687 29.14 16.14 29.87
N GLU A 688 30.22 16.36 29.11
CA GLU A 688 31.45 15.58 29.21
C GLU A 688 32.13 15.77 30.57
N ALA A 689 32.16 17.00 31.11
CA ALA A 689 32.68 17.25 32.43
C ALA A 689 31.85 16.57 33.54
N ILE A 690 30.51 16.60 33.40
CA ILE A 690 29.59 15.91 34.31
C ILE A 690 29.80 14.39 34.25
N ALA A 691 29.88 13.81 33.04
CA ALA A 691 30.10 12.38 32.87
C ALA A 691 31.40 11.93 33.54
N LYS A 692 32.48 12.68 33.33
CA LYS A 692 33.77 12.40 33.97
C LYS A 692 33.69 12.47 35.50
N ALA A 693 33.01 13.49 36.05
CA ALA A 693 32.82 13.61 37.51
C ALA A 693 32.00 12.43 38.07
N MET A 694 31.01 11.93 37.31
CA MET A 694 30.24 10.76 37.73
C MET A 694 31.02 9.46 37.61
N GLN A 695 31.91 9.32 36.61
CA GLN A 695 32.82 8.17 36.47
C GLN A 695 33.80 8.10 37.61
N ASP A 696 34.35 9.26 38.02
CA ASP A 696 35.32 9.37 39.14
C ASP A 696 34.67 9.11 40.51
N ARG A 697 33.35 9.25 40.62
CA ARG A 697 32.60 9.09 41.88
C ARG A 697 31.36 8.21 41.69
N PRO A 698 31.49 6.89 41.76
CA PRO A 698 30.39 5.97 41.50
C PRO A 698 29.16 6.08 42.41
N ALA A 699 29.32 6.63 43.61
CA ALA A 699 28.22 6.80 44.58
C ALA A 699 27.30 8.00 44.26
N ILE A 700 27.71 8.93 43.42
CA ILE A 700 26.88 10.10 43.06
C ILE A 700 25.73 9.68 42.15
N LYS A 701 24.52 10.09 42.51
CA LYS A 701 23.30 10.04 41.66
C LYS A 701 23.00 11.43 41.10
N LEU A 702 22.62 11.50 39.83
CA LEU A 702 22.32 12.75 39.13
C LEU A 702 20.81 12.84 38.92
N GLU A 703 20.22 13.95 39.32
CA GLU A 703 18.88 14.33 38.96
C GLU A 703 18.94 15.31 37.79
N ILE A 704 18.07 15.12 36.80
CA ILE A 704 18.02 15.93 35.60
C ILE A 704 16.62 16.52 35.51
N GLU A 705 16.49 17.83 35.53
CA GLU A 705 15.22 18.55 35.42
C GLU A 705 15.25 19.49 34.21
N GLY A 706 14.27 19.34 33.34
CA GLY A 706 14.11 20.19 32.13
C GLY A 706 13.36 21.48 32.50
N PHE A 707 13.96 22.64 32.21
CA PHE A 707 13.32 23.96 32.38
C PHE A 707 12.95 24.52 31.03
N VAL A 708 11.72 25.02 30.93
CA VAL A 708 11.14 25.64 29.72
C VAL A 708 10.82 27.09 30.05
N ASP A 709 11.41 28.01 29.31
CA ASP A 709 11.01 29.43 29.34
C ASP A 709 9.72 29.58 28.54
N ALA A 710 8.61 29.87 29.22
CA ALA A 710 7.29 29.88 28.60
C ALA A 710 7.18 30.87 27.43
N ASP A 711 7.90 31.99 27.47
CA ASP A 711 7.85 33.02 26.42
C ASP A 711 8.81 32.70 25.26
N GLN A 712 10.09 32.41 25.56
CA GLN A 712 11.10 32.13 24.56
C GLN A 712 10.82 30.79 23.84
N ASP A 713 10.49 29.75 24.59
CA ASP A 713 10.25 28.42 24.03
C ASP A 713 8.93 28.34 23.28
N ARG A 714 7.90 29.07 23.69
CA ARG A 714 6.64 29.14 22.94
C ARG A 714 6.87 29.75 21.56
N GLU A 715 7.66 30.84 21.51
CA GLU A 715 7.99 31.48 20.24
C GLU A 715 8.94 30.59 19.40
N GLY A 716 9.98 30.04 20.00
CA GLY A 716 10.91 29.11 19.35
C GLY A 716 10.20 27.88 18.80
N LEU A 717 9.23 27.31 19.54
CA LEU A 717 8.48 26.14 19.12
C LEU A 717 7.53 26.44 17.96
N LYS A 718 6.92 27.64 17.92
CA LYS A 718 6.16 28.13 16.77
C LYS A 718 7.05 28.19 15.52
N GLN A 719 8.26 28.75 15.67
CA GLN A 719 9.22 28.84 14.56
C GLN A 719 9.67 27.44 14.11
N ALA A 720 9.98 26.55 15.05
CA ALA A 720 10.36 25.18 14.76
C ALA A 720 9.24 24.44 14.01
N ARG A 721 7.97 24.56 14.46
CA ARG A 721 6.81 23.99 13.78
C ARG A 721 6.59 24.57 12.38
N MET A 722 6.73 25.89 12.25
CA MET A 722 6.66 26.54 10.94
C MET A 722 7.75 26.02 10.01
N ALA A 723 9.00 25.97 10.46
CA ALA A 723 10.11 25.43 9.68
C ALA A 723 9.89 23.96 9.27
N GLN A 724 9.32 23.15 10.17
CA GLN A 724 8.96 21.76 9.88
C GLN A 724 7.89 21.67 8.78
N LYS A 725 6.84 22.52 8.83
CA LYS A 725 5.81 22.58 7.79
C LYS A 725 6.40 22.99 6.45
N VAL A 726 7.33 23.93 6.42
CA VAL A 726 8.02 24.35 5.19
C VAL A 726 8.87 23.21 4.62
N ARG A 727 9.59 22.48 5.47
CA ARG A 727 10.31 21.26 5.06
C ARG A 727 9.38 20.16 4.55
N ALA A 728 8.19 20.02 5.15
CA ALA A 728 7.17 19.09 4.72
C ALA A 728 6.70 19.39 3.28
N GLN A 729 6.49 20.67 2.94
CA GLN A 729 6.17 21.11 1.58
C GLN A 729 7.29 20.78 0.59
N LYS A 730 8.54 21.00 0.98
CA LYS A 730 9.70 20.64 0.18
C LYS A 730 9.77 19.10 -0.03
N ARG A 731 9.52 18.34 1.01
CA ARG A 731 9.48 16.88 0.93
C ARG A 731 8.40 16.40 -0.05
N GLU A 732 7.21 16.99 -0.01
CA GLU A 732 6.14 16.68 -0.94
C GLU A 732 6.54 16.96 -2.39
N ASP A 733 7.23 18.08 -2.64
CA ASP A 733 7.76 18.40 -3.97
C ASP A 733 8.83 17.39 -4.44
N LEU A 734 9.72 16.97 -3.54
CA LEU A 734 10.74 15.97 -3.83
C LEU A 734 10.09 14.60 -4.10
N THR A 735 9.09 14.25 -3.31
CA THR A 735 8.31 13.01 -3.47
C THR A 735 7.59 12.98 -4.83
N ARG A 736 6.95 14.10 -5.22
CA ARG A 736 6.30 14.22 -6.55
C ARG A 736 7.30 14.12 -7.70
N LYS A 737 8.54 14.50 -7.48
CA LYS A 737 9.63 14.37 -8.46
C LYS A 737 10.28 12.98 -8.45
N GLY A 738 9.79 12.05 -7.61
CA GLY A 738 10.36 10.71 -7.47
C GLY A 738 11.71 10.68 -6.76
N VAL A 739 12.05 11.74 -6.02
CA VAL A 739 13.29 11.80 -5.23
C VAL A 739 13.02 11.21 -3.86
N GLU A 740 13.77 10.18 -3.51
CA GLU A 740 13.72 9.59 -2.17
C GLU A 740 14.24 10.60 -1.14
N THR A 741 13.45 10.83 -0.10
CA THR A 741 13.79 11.77 0.97
C THR A 741 14.01 11.02 2.27
N GLY A 742 15.02 11.43 3.02
CA GLY A 742 15.24 10.98 4.40
C GLY A 742 14.22 11.58 5.39
N SER A 743 14.64 11.73 6.64
CA SER A 743 13.85 12.43 7.67
C SER A 743 13.57 13.87 7.23
N ILE A 744 12.43 14.42 7.67
CA ILE A 744 12.03 15.80 7.38
C ILE A 744 13.08 16.81 7.86
N ASP A 745 13.79 16.50 8.93
CA ASP A 745 14.82 17.38 9.51
C ASP A 745 16.11 17.42 8.69
N SER A 746 16.35 16.43 7.81
CA SER A 746 17.51 16.40 6.92
C SER A 746 17.30 17.19 5.62
N ILE A 747 16.12 17.76 5.42
CA ILE A 747 15.79 18.49 4.21
C ILE A 747 16.31 19.92 4.33
N GLU A 748 17.31 20.26 3.54
CA GLU A 748 17.80 21.62 3.42
C GLU A 748 16.92 22.42 2.47
N ILE A 749 16.61 23.65 2.86
CA ILE A 749 15.84 24.61 2.06
C ILE A 749 16.75 25.77 1.70
N SER A 750 16.90 26.05 0.42
CA SER A 750 17.64 27.23 -0.02
C SER A 750 16.82 28.50 0.15
N ASP A 751 17.49 29.65 0.32
CA ASP A 751 16.85 30.98 0.44
C ASP A 751 15.91 31.29 -0.75
N LYS A 752 16.24 30.74 -1.94
CA LYS A 752 15.44 30.93 -3.16
C LYS A 752 14.13 30.15 -3.15
N GLU A 753 14.09 29.01 -2.48
CA GLU A 753 12.92 28.12 -2.44
C GLU A 753 12.00 28.47 -1.26
N TYR A 754 12.57 29.02 -0.20
CA TYR A 754 11.87 29.32 1.04
C TYR A 754 10.57 30.11 0.84
N PRO A 755 10.54 31.24 0.07
CA PRO A 755 9.32 32.03 -0.11
C PRO A 755 8.16 31.23 -0.72
N ALA A 756 8.44 30.40 -1.71
CA ALA A 756 7.42 29.64 -2.41
C ALA A 756 6.87 28.48 -1.55
N LEU A 757 7.71 27.88 -0.73
CA LEU A 757 7.32 26.82 0.19
C LEU A 757 6.50 27.41 1.35
N LEU A 758 6.93 28.54 1.89
CA LEU A 758 6.21 29.25 2.95
C LEU A 758 4.83 29.72 2.49
N GLU A 759 4.70 30.21 1.26
CA GLU A 759 3.41 30.60 0.71
C GLU A 759 2.41 29.44 0.68
N ARG A 760 2.85 28.24 0.35
CA ARG A 760 2.01 27.04 0.42
C ARG A 760 1.58 26.73 1.84
N VAL A 761 2.51 26.70 2.78
CA VAL A 761 2.19 26.54 4.21
C VAL A 761 1.17 27.57 4.62
N TYR A 762 1.39 28.86 4.26
CA TYR A 762 0.45 29.94 4.58
C TYR A 762 -0.95 29.69 4.01
N ARG A 763 -1.06 29.17 2.78
CA ARG A 763 -2.36 28.84 2.16
C ARG A 763 -3.06 27.67 2.83
N ASP A 764 -2.31 26.67 3.27
CA ASP A 764 -2.85 25.42 3.86
C ASP A 764 -3.30 25.60 5.31
N GLU A 765 -2.73 26.57 6.05
CA GLU A 765 -3.08 26.84 7.44
C GLU A 765 -4.55 27.24 7.62
N LYS A 766 -5.16 26.84 8.75
CA LYS A 766 -6.58 27.04 9.05
C LYS A 766 -6.82 28.27 9.92
N PHE A 767 -6.54 29.43 9.39
CA PHE A 767 -6.91 30.69 10.05
C PHE A 767 -7.46 31.71 9.03
N PRO A 768 -8.17 32.76 9.47
CA PRO A 768 -8.69 33.80 8.59
C PRO A 768 -7.55 34.53 7.87
N LYS A 769 -7.54 34.49 6.55
CA LYS A 769 -6.50 35.06 5.71
C LYS A 769 -7.05 36.22 4.88
N PRO A 770 -6.26 37.26 4.64
CA PRO A 770 -6.64 38.30 3.68
C PRO A 770 -6.95 37.70 2.32
N ARG A 771 -8.09 38.08 1.74
CA ARG A 771 -8.53 37.62 0.42
C ARG A 771 -8.52 38.79 -0.57
N ASN A 772 -8.29 38.49 -1.82
CA ASN A 772 -8.42 39.45 -2.89
C ASN A 772 -9.92 39.65 -3.28
N MET A 773 -10.17 40.58 -4.19
CA MET A 773 -11.53 40.91 -4.63
C MET A 773 -12.31 39.75 -5.27
N ILE A 774 -11.62 38.65 -5.63
CA ILE A 774 -12.21 37.43 -6.21
C ILE A 774 -12.24 36.25 -5.19
N GLY A 775 -11.99 36.55 -3.91
CA GLY A 775 -12.13 35.58 -2.82
C GLY A 775 -10.94 34.66 -2.61
N LEU A 776 -9.86 34.75 -3.40
CA LEU A 776 -8.65 33.95 -3.23
C LEU A 776 -7.75 34.50 -2.12
N VAL A 777 -7.03 33.64 -1.43
CA VAL A 777 -6.04 34.05 -0.42
C VAL A 777 -4.97 34.90 -1.08
N LYS A 778 -4.76 36.11 -0.53
CA LYS A 778 -3.77 37.08 -1.03
C LYS A 778 -2.36 36.57 -0.66
N SER A 779 -1.45 36.51 -1.64
CA SER A 779 -0.03 36.33 -1.35
C SER A 779 0.52 37.58 -0.68
N LEU A 780 1.25 37.41 0.39
CA LEU A 780 1.85 38.48 1.21
C LEU A 780 3.38 38.41 1.14
N PRO A 781 4.11 39.45 1.52
CA PRO A 781 5.54 39.35 1.72
C PRO A 781 5.89 38.24 2.72
N VAL A 782 7.08 37.65 2.56
CA VAL A 782 7.56 36.54 3.40
C VAL A 782 7.39 36.83 4.89
N GLU A 783 7.86 37.98 5.33
CA GLU A 783 7.79 38.42 6.74
C GLU A 783 6.35 38.52 7.27
N GLU A 784 5.40 38.93 6.43
CA GLU A 784 4.00 39.02 6.82
C GLU A 784 3.34 37.64 6.91
N MET A 785 3.67 36.74 5.99
CA MET A 785 3.19 35.36 6.05
C MET A 785 3.72 34.63 7.29
N GLU A 786 5.01 34.79 7.58
CA GLU A 786 5.63 34.23 8.80
C GLU A 786 4.92 34.75 10.05
N LYS A 787 4.75 36.08 10.18
CA LYS A 787 4.05 36.70 11.31
C LYS A 787 2.64 36.15 11.49
N LEU A 788 1.89 36.00 10.40
CA LEU A 788 0.53 35.47 10.47
C LEU A 788 0.49 33.99 10.86
N ILE A 789 1.39 33.17 10.33
CA ILE A 789 1.51 31.75 10.70
C ILE A 789 1.88 31.65 12.18
N LEU A 790 2.89 32.37 12.62
CA LEU A 790 3.35 32.38 14.01
C LEU A 790 2.28 32.90 14.97
N ALA A 791 1.58 33.98 14.61
CA ALA A 791 0.50 34.53 15.42
C ALA A 791 -0.69 33.60 15.59
N ASN A 792 -0.95 32.74 14.61
CA ASN A 792 -2.04 31.78 14.65
C ASN A 792 -1.59 30.36 15.05
N SER A 793 -0.30 30.16 15.30
CA SER A 793 0.21 28.90 15.84
C SER A 793 -0.07 28.83 17.35
N VAL A 794 -0.95 27.90 17.72
CA VAL A 794 -1.26 27.66 19.13
C VAL A 794 -0.22 26.70 19.70
N ILE A 795 0.47 27.12 20.73
CA ILE A 795 1.36 26.32 21.56
C ILE A 795 0.81 26.36 22.98
N ASP A 796 0.36 25.25 23.46
CA ASP A 796 -0.13 25.11 24.83
C ASP A 796 0.99 24.76 25.83
N ASP A 797 0.65 24.73 27.11
CA ASP A 797 1.60 24.42 28.14
C ASP A 797 2.02 22.94 28.14
N ASP A 798 1.21 22.06 27.55
CA ASP A 798 1.55 20.65 27.39
C ASP A 798 2.63 20.46 26.32
N ASP A 799 2.55 21.20 25.21
CA ASP A 799 3.61 21.28 24.19
C ASP A 799 4.96 21.73 24.79
N LEU A 800 4.90 22.71 25.67
CA LEU A 800 6.09 23.24 26.35
C LEU A 800 6.69 22.23 27.35
N ARG A 801 5.84 21.56 28.11
CA ARG A 801 6.30 20.48 29.01
C ARG A 801 6.94 19.32 28.26
N GLU A 802 6.35 18.94 27.15
CA GLU A 802 6.92 17.89 26.27
C GLU A 802 8.32 18.30 25.76
N LEU A 803 8.51 19.56 25.37
CA LEU A 803 9.82 20.10 24.99
C LEU A 803 10.84 19.98 26.14
N GLY A 804 10.44 20.33 27.37
CA GLY A 804 11.30 20.18 28.56
C GLY A 804 11.67 18.73 28.81
N ASN A 805 10.73 17.81 28.70
CA ASN A 805 10.96 16.36 28.83
C ASN A 805 11.89 15.84 27.74
N GLN A 806 11.74 16.32 26.50
CA GLN A 806 12.64 15.96 25.40
C GLN A 806 14.08 16.41 25.64
N ARG A 807 14.28 17.60 26.22
CA ARG A 807 15.61 18.12 26.62
C ARG A 807 16.24 17.23 27.68
N ALA A 808 15.50 16.94 28.74
CA ALA A 808 15.97 16.06 29.81
C ALA A 808 16.28 14.64 29.30
N GLY A 809 15.44 14.11 28.41
CA GLY A 809 15.66 12.84 27.72
C GLY A 809 16.91 12.85 26.86
N ALA A 810 17.16 13.92 26.10
CA ALA A 810 18.35 14.04 25.26
C ALA A 810 19.64 14.02 26.10
N VAL A 811 19.63 14.70 27.24
CA VAL A 811 20.76 14.70 28.18
C VAL A 811 20.97 13.32 28.80
N ARG A 812 19.91 12.65 29.23
CA ARG A 812 19.98 11.29 29.79
C ARG A 812 20.57 10.32 28.77
N ASP A 813 20.04 10.35 27.53
CA ASP A 813 20.48 9.45 26.47
C ASP A 813 21.95 9.70 26.08
N TRP A 814 22.38 10.96 26.13
CA TRP A 814 23.77 11.34 25.91
C TRP A 814 24.70 10.79 27.02
N LEU A 815 24.26 10.86 28.27
CA LEU A 815 25.01 10.32 29.42
C LEU A 815 25.05 8.79 29.38
N ALA A 816 23.97 8.14 29.02
CA ALA A 816 23.90 6.69 28.82
C ALA A 816 24.91 6.20 27.77
N GLY A 817 25.08 6.96 26.68
CA GLY A 817 26.13 6.71 25.67
C GLY A 817 27.56 6.88 26.17
N ARG A 818 27.78 7.36 27.41
CA ARG A 818 29.07 7.51 28.06
C ARG A 818 29.27 6.53 29.22
N GLU A 819 28.60 5.37 29.20
CA GLU A 819 28.71 4.30 30.21
C GLU A 819 28.30 4.73 31.64
N ILE A 820 27.50 5.77 31.80
CA ILE A 820 26.91 6.12 33.09
C ILE A 820 25.73 5.16 33.33
N ALA A 821 25.82 4.43 34.47
CA ALA A 821 24.79 3.46 34.83
C ALA A 821 23.43 4.15 35.02
N ALA A 822 22.39 3.58 34.38
CA ALA A 822 21.06 4.16 34.36
C ALA A 822 20.44 4.36 35.74
N GLU A 823 20.81 3.51 36.71
CA GLU A 823 20.35 3.58 38.10
C GLU A 823 20.87 4.82 38.84
N ARG A 824 21.79 5.54 38.24
CA ARG A 824 22.41 6.74 38.81
C ARG A 824 21.85 8.03 38.21
N VAL A 825 20.96 7.95 37.20
CA VAL A 825 20.41 9.11 36.52
C VAL A 825 18.89 9.11 36.67
N PHE A 826 18.35 10.16 37.27
CA PHE A 826 16.92 10.34 37.50
C PHE A 826 16.44 11.55 36.71
N VAL A 827 15.44 11.37 35.89
CA VAL A 827 14.80 12.44 35.16
C VAL A 827 13.58 12.92 35.94
N LEU A 828 13.56 14.21 36.27
CA LEU A 828 12.48 14.87 36.95
C LEU A 828 11.51 15.49 35.92
N PRO A 829 10.23 15.72 36.24
CA PRO A 829 9.28 16.38 35.36
C PRO A 829 9.77 17.79 34.96
N ALA A 830 9.52 18.15 33.72
CA ALA A 830 9.86 19.46 33.20
C ALA A 830 9.10 20.59 33.92
N ARG A 831 9.77 21.69 34.25
CA ARG A 831 9.19 22.90 34.83
C ARG A 831 9.00 23.98 33.77
N LEU A 832 7.84 24.62 33.84
CA LEU A 832 7.53 25.85 33.12
C LEU A 832 7.90 27.03 34.01
N GLU A 833 8.81 27.88 33.51
CA GLU A 833 9.08 29.18 34.13
C GLU A 833 8.31 30.26 33.37
N ALA A 834 7.53 31.05 34.09
CA ALA A 834 6.99 32.27 33.52
C ALA A 834 8.15 33.24 33.29
N GLY A 835 8.24 33.86 32.09
CA GLY A 835 9.31 34.80 31.76
C GLY A 835 9.60 35.79 32.89
N ALA A 836 10.83 35.93 33.23
CA ALA A 836 11.25 36.79 34.35
C ALA A 836 10.76 38.23 34.18
N LYS A 837 9.71 38.57 34.92
CA LYS A 837 9.45 39.99 35.19
C LYS A 837 10.53 40.45 36.18
N ASP A 838 11.31 41.44 35.77
CA ASP A 838 12.31 42.10 36.62
C ASP A 838 11.72 42.39 37.99
N GLY A 839 12.18 41.74 39.05
CA GLY A 839 11.80 42.06 40.41
C GLY A 839 11.97 40.95 41.45
N GLU A 840 13.04 41.06 42.18
CA GLU A 840 13.24 40.61 43.58
C GLU A 840 12.98 39.13 43.95
N GLY A 841 14.00 38.31 43.82
CA GLY A 841 14.11 37.01 44.48
C GLY A 841 15.58 36.56 44.55
N LYS A 842 16.07 36.21 45.74
CA LYS A 842 17.45 35.77 46.01
C LYS A 842 17.97 34.57 45.26
N ASP A 843 17.17 33.99 44.35
CA ASP A 843 17.52 32.84 43.46
C ASP A 843 17.81 33.23 42.01
N ALA A 844 17.89 34.52 41.68
CA ALA A 844 18.15 35.03 40.33
C ALA A 844 19.55 34.74 39.75
N ALA A 845 20.42 33.99 40.47
CA ALA A 845 21.80 33.67 40.08
C ALA A 845 21.91 32.38 39.25
N LYS A 846 20.85 31.62 39.02
CA LYS A 846 20.91 30.36 38.28
C LYS A 846 20.23 30.47 36.88
N GLY A 847 20.88 31.18 35.98
CA GLY A 847 20.61 31.19 34.54
C GLY A 847 19.11 31.33 34.13
N SER A 848 18.73 32.42 33.48
CA SER A 848 17.42 32.52 32.82
C SER A 848 17.43 31.87 31.46
N GLY A 849 16.29 31.29 31.01
CA GLY A 849 16.09 30.75 29.68
C GLY A 849 16.00 29.21 29.62
N PRO A 850 15.84 28.70 28.38
CA PRO A 850 15.70 27.27 28.10
C PRO A 850 16.92 26.46 28.58
N ARG A 851 16.73 25.52 29.49
CA ARG A 851 17.84 24.77 30.07
C ARG A 851 17.42 23.42 30.68
N VAL A 852 18.42 22.60 30.96
CA VAL A 852 18.33 21.46 31.86
C VAL A 852 19.17 21.73 33.07
N VAL A 853 18.62 21.54 34.25
CA VAL A 853 19.32 21.76 35.57
C VAL A 853 19.65 20.41 36.16
N PHE A 854 20.78 20.33 36.85
CA PHE A 854 21.27 19.12 37.50
C PHE A 854 21.22 19.25 39.00
N GLY A 855 20.79 18.20 39.66
CA GLY A 855 20.89 17.99 41.10
C GLY A 855 21.82 16.78 41.38
N LEU A 856 22.62 16.86 42.42
CA LEU A 856 23.47 15.77 42.88
C LEU A 856 22.93 15.23 44.20
N LYS A 857 22.83 13.88 44.30
CA LYS A 857 22.51 13.15 45.54
C LYS A 857 23.48 12.04 45.84
#